data_b9f3fc8c54efc2e6094206e19510a898
#
_entry.id   b9f3fc8c54efc2e6094206e19510a898
#
_cell.length_a   1.000
_cell.length_b   1.000
_cell.length_c   1.000
_cell.angle_alpha   90.00
_cell.angle_beta   90.00
_cell.angle_gamma   90.00
#
_symmetry.space_group_name_H-M   'P 1'
#
loop_
_entity.id
_entity.type
_entity.pdbx_description
1 polymer ?
#
loop_
_entity_poly.entity_id
_entity_poly.type
_entity_poly.pdbx_seq_one_letter_code
_entity_poly.pdbx_strand_id
1 'polypeptide(L)'
;MTQTTTTRVLLTGATGFLGQAVLERLLSGSDDVHVTAVVRPRGSQSGSARLRQLLRKPSFRTWREAVGEERAREVFEARTSVLEGDLTGLAEITEPFDVVVHSASTVSFDPPIDQAFRTNVGGAVGLYDALRASGQDPHVIHVSTCYVGGIAKGLRPEASVDHDVDWRVEFDAAVRAADTAEVESRSPERLESFIRQATGLHGKEGPKSVARAAEEARLEWVRSRLVDHGRTRAQSLGWTDIYTFTKALGERVAEQKWAGDGHRLSIVRPSIIESALRHPFPGWIDGYKVADPLIMAYAKGALPEFPGLPDSVLDVIPVDFVVNAIVALVLDGHREQTRGAAAEPQGPAYYQVCSGASNPLPFHQMYRSVRSYFLERPLEDSHGNPIAVPEWKFPAGNSMERGLAVKEKLAAAGSRVSSVLPATARTREWTNSLHRMQTGLGSLRTYVDLYQNYTRTEMIFDDTHTRALNRSLPEGTAEDRRFDVRAIEWRDYWRDVHLPALTEMTKAYGRAKAASRKRASRTRGLSGGTDVVAVFDLEGTVASGNIITQYAQLRRRELSPVQWPGEFAELMGNAATYLKAERRDRGEFIRAFLRRYEGVSVERVRELMDGSLGRAVEQSVRPGALERIRQHREAGHRTVLVTGSLDLLVSPLAELFDDVVAGRMDQVDGVLTGYLATPPLVDEARAQWLKRYAEDHGLDLGRSYGYGDSVADASWLSLVGHPHAVNPDLPLYRRARKAHWPVEDWRRA
;
A
#
# COMPACT_ATOMS: atom_id res chain seq x y z
N MET A 1 47.02 -11.91 29.21
CA MET A 1 46.17 -11.59 28.06
C MET A 1 44.96 -12.53 28.16
N THR A 2 43.87 -12.06 28.73
CA THR A 2 42.58 -12.77 28.70
C THR A 2 42.15 -12.80 27.25
N GLN A 3 42.04 -13.98 26.65
CA GLN A 3 41.38 -14.14 25.34
C GLN A 3 39.97 -13.62 25.50
N THR A 4 39.68 -12.46 24.92
CA THR A 4 38.32 -11.97 24.77
C THR A 4 37.62 -12.90 23.80
N THR A 5 36.73 -13.78 24.33
CA THR A 5 35.90 -14.65 23.50
C THR A 5 34.80 -13.83 22.81
N THR A 6 34.77 -13.86 21.48
CA THR A 6 33.76 -13.17 20.70
C THR A 6 32.37 -13.77 20.97
N THR A 7 31.42 -12.94 21.40
CA THR A 7 30.00 -13.33 21.58
C THR A 7 29.34 -13.56 20.24
N ARG A 8 28.81 -14.76 19.98
CA ARG A 8 28.09 -15.11 18.73
C ARG A 8 26.60 -14.99 18.94
N VAL A 9 25.99 -14.07 18.20
CA VAL A 9 24.57 -13.73 18.31
C VAL A 9 23.83 -14.16 17.04
N LEU A 10 22.79 -14.98 17.18
CA LEU A 10 21.82 -15.19 16.10
C LEU A 10 20.69 -14.17 16.24
N LEU A 11 20.51 -13.31 15.24
CA LEU A 11 19.48 -12.28 15.24
C LEU A 11 18.42 -12.55 14.17
N THR A 12 17.18 -12.78 14.58
CA THR A 12 16.04 -12.80 13.66
C THR A 12 15.39 -11.43 13.60
N GLY A 13 14.79 -11.08 12.45
CA GLY A 13 14.14 -9.78 12.30
C GLY A 13 15.09 -8.58 12.10
N ALA A 14 16.36 -8.79 11.78
CA ALA A 14 17.38 -7.75 11.59
C ALA A 14 16.98 -6.64 10.60
N THR A 15 16.11 -6.91 9.63
CA THR A 15 15.63 -5.93 8.65
C THR A 15 14.43 -5.12 9.13
N GLY A 16 13.86 -5.42 10.30
CA GLY A 16 12.77 -4.70 10.94
C GLY A 16 13.24 -3.46 11.71
N PHE A 17 12.30 -2.65 12.19
CA PHE A 17 12.59 -1.41 12.94
C PHE A 17 13.45 -1.67 14.18
N LEU A 18 13.02 -2.57 15.07
CA LEU A 18 13.79 -2.89 16.28
C LEU A 18 15.07 -3.65 15.95
N GLY A 19 15.00 -4.65 15.07
CA GLY A 19 16.15 -5.52 14.77
C GLY A 19 17.32 -4.78 14.11
N GLN A 20 17.07 -3.78 13.25
CA GLN A 20 18.15 -2.98 12.67
C GLN A 20 18.83 -2.07 13.71
N ALA A 21 18.08 -1.59 14.72
CA ALA A 21 18.64 -0.80 15.81
C ALA A 21 19.44 -1.67 16.79
N VAL A 22 18.99 -2.89 17.06
CA VAL A 22 19.75 -3.88 17.85
C VAL A 22 21.06 -4.24 17.15
N LEU A 23 21.01 -4.51 15.82
CA LEU A 23 22.20 -4.82 15.03
C LEU A 23 23.18 -3.65 15.05
N GLU A 24 22.72 -2.44 14.83
CA GLU A 24 23.57 -1.24 14.86
C GLU A 24 24.22 -1.07 16.24
N ARG A 25 23.43 -1.19 17.31
CA ARG A 25 23.91 -1.00 18.69
C ARG A 25 24.93 -2.05 19.12
N LEU A 26 24.79 -3.30 18.66
CA LEU A 26 25.79 -4.37 18.90
C LEU A 26 27.09 -4.08 18.16
N LEU A 27 27.03 -3.59 16.91
CA LEU A 27 28.22 -3.30 16.11
C LEU A 27 28.94 -2.02 16.54
N SER A 28 28.20 -0.98 16.92
CA SER A 28 28.77 0.32 17.36
C SER A 28 29.22 0.30 18.83
N GLY A 29 28.68 -0.60 19.63
CA GLY A 29 28.83 -0.57 21.09
C GLY A 29 29.81 -1.56 21.70
N SER A 30 30.26 -2.56 20.97
CA SER A 30 31.18 -3.59 21.45
C SER A 30 32.00 -4.16 20.31
N ASP A 31 33.28 -4.38 20.48
CA ASP A 31 34.18 -4.98 19.48
C ASP A 31 34.14 -6.51 19.47
N ASP A 32 33.63 -7.13 20.54
CA ASP A 32 33.67 -8.56 20.78
C ASP A 32 32.34 -9.30 20.45
N VAL A 33 31.54 -8.77 19.49
CA VAL A 33 30.28 -9.41 19.09
C VAL A 33 30.28 -9.71 17.59
N HIS A 34 29.91 -10.93 17.21
CA HIS A 34 29.60 -11.31 15.82
C HIS A 34 28.12 -11.66 15.71
N VAL A 35 27.42 -11.09 14.69
CA VAL A 35 25.98 -11.26 14.51
C VAL A 35 25.67 -12.01 13.22
N THR A 36 25.08 -13.20 13.34
CA THR A 36 24.50 -13.93 12.21
C THR A 36 23.01 -13.56 12.11
N ALA A 37 22.62 -12.89 11.03
CA ALA A 37 21.24 -12.46 10.82
C ALA A 37 20.46 -13.49 10.00
N VAL A 38 19.27 -13.90 10.47
CA VAL A 38 18.33 -14.69 9.66
C VAL A 38 17.59 -13.74 8.71
N VAL A 39 17.83 -13.87 7.40
CA VAL A 39 17.28 -12.98 6.40
C VAL A 39 16.69 -13.76 5.21
N ARG A 40 15.40 -13.55 4.93
CA ARG A 40 14.73 -14.14 3.78
C ARG A 40 15.15 -13.46 2.46
N PRO A 41 15.38 -14.20 1.37
CA PRO A 41 15.50 -13.57 0.04
C PRO A 41 14.17 -12.90 -0.36
N ARG A 42 14.25 -11.89 -1.24
CA ARG A 42 13.06 -11.18 -1.73
C ARG A 42 13.20 -10.84 -3.21
N GLY A 43 12.37 -11.48 -4.05
CA GLY A 43 12.51 -11.36 -5.51
C GLY A 43 13.89 -11.83 -5.95
N SER A 44 14.64 -10.99 -6.67
CA SER A 44 16.01 -11.26 -7.11
C SER A 44 17.10 -10.92 -6.08
N GLN A 45 16.73 -10.40 -4.89
CA GLN A 45 17.69 -10.02 -3.85
C GLN A 45 17.93 -11.15 -2.87
N SER A 46 19.19 -11.58 -2.72
CA SER A 46 19.62 -12.53 -1.69
C SER A 46 19.52 -11.92 -0.29
N GLY A 47 19.49 -12.77 0.75
CA GLY A 47 19.55 -12.35 2.14
C GLY A 47 20.79 -11.50 2.44
N SER A 48 21.95 -11.89 1.91
CA SER A 48 23.20 -11.15 2.06
C SER A 48 23.16 -9.75 1.41
N ALA A 49 22.55 -9.61 0.23
CA ALA A 49 22.37 -8.31 -0.39
C ALA A 49 21.44 -7.40 0.45
N ARG A 50 20.40 -7.98 1.02
CA ARG A 50 19.47 -7.26 1.91
C ARG A 50 20.11 -6.84 3.22
N LEU A 51 20.94 -7.68 3.83
CA LEU A 51 21.67 -7.34 5.05
C LEU A 51 22.65 -6.18 4.79
N ARG A 52 23.46 -6.25 3.72
CA ARG A 52 24.38 -5.17 3.34
C ARG A 52 23.67 -3.81 3.08
N GLN A 53 22.42 -3.83 2.61
CA GLN A 53 21.65 -2.59 2.44
C GLN A 53 21.33 -1.87 3.74
N LEU A 54 21.31 -2.60 4.88
CA LEU A 54 21.04 -1.98 6.18
C LEU A 54 22.10 -0.94 6.55
N LEU A 55 23.35 -1.17 6.22
CA LEU A 55 24.42 -0.21 6.49
C LEU A 55 24.14 1.19 5.89
N ARG A 56 23.37 1.26 4.81
CA ARG A 56 22.96 2.53 4.17
C ARG A 56 21.73 3.19 4.81
N LYS A 57 21.07 2.49 5.73
CA LYS A 57 19.87 3.00 6.42
C LYS A 57 20.24 4.15 7.38
N PRO A 58 19.28 5.05 7.69
CA PRO A 58 19.47 6.13 8.65
C PRO A 58 19.92 5.65 10.04
N SER A 59 19.50 4.46 10.48
CA SER A 59 19.92 3.87 11.76
C SER A 59 21.43 3.78 11.88
N PHE A 60 22.17 3.52 10.81
CA PHE A 60 23.63 3.40 10.81
C PHE A 60 24.37 4.72 10.52
N ARG A 61 23.65 5.83 10.32
CA ARG A 61 24.26 7.12 9.91
C ARG A 61 25.26 7.62 10.93
N THR A 62 24.85 7.76 12.18
CA THR A 62 25.70 8.33 13.24
C THR A 62 26.97 7.50 13.44
N TRP A 63 26.85 6.18 13.43
CA TRP A 63 28.02 5.29 13.53
C TRP A 63 28.95 5.43 12.32
N ARG A 64 28.43 5.44 11.08
CA ARG A 64 29.25 5.64 9.87
C ARG A 64 29.96 6.98 9.87
N GLU A 65 29.29 8.05 10.31
CA GLU A 65 29.88 9.39 10.43
C GLU A 65 31.01 9.43 11.51
N ALA A 66 30.82 8.69 12.60
CA ALA A 66 31.81 8.65 13.69
C ALA A 66 33.06 7.85 13.34
N VAL A 67 32.94 6.70 12.68
CA VAL A 67 34.09 5.82 12.39
C VAL A 67 34.61 5.94 10.95
N GLY A 68 33.89 6.59 10.06
CA GLY A 68 34.16 6.70 8.63
C GLY A 68 33.48 5.56 7.82
N GLU A 69 33.05 5.88 6.60
CA GLU A 69 32.26 4.97 5.73
C GLU A 69 33.02 3.65 5.43
N GLU A 70 34.32 3.72 5.16
CA GLU A 70 35.12 2.55 4.81
C GLU A 70 35.32 1.63 6.03
N ARG A 71 35.67 2.19 7.18
CA ARG A 71 35.82 1.44 8.42
C ARG A 71 34.51 0.81 8.88
N ALA A 72 33.40 1.53 8.76
CA ALA A 72 32.08 1.00 9.07
C ALA A 72 31.73 -0.21 8.18
N ARG A 73 32.07 -0.14 6.88
CA ARG A 73 31.88 -1.26 5.95
C ARG A 73 32.72 -2.47 6.31
N GLU A 74 34.03 -2.26 6.58
CA GLU A 74 34.94 -3.34 7.00
C GLU A 74 34.43 -4.04 8.27
N VAL A 75 34.08 -3.28 9.31
CA VAL A 75 33.57 -3.81 10.57
C VAL A 75 32.24 -4.56 10.33
N PHE A 76 31.35 -3.99 9.53
CA PHE A 76 30.06 -4.61 9.19
C PHE A 76 30.28 -5.97 8.48
N GLU A 77 31.15 -6.03 7.47
CA GLU A 77 31.45 -7.25 6.72
C GLU A 77 32.19 -8.29 7.57
N ALA A 78 33.09 -7.87 8.44
CA ALA A 78 33.84 -8.78 9.32
C ALA A 78 33.01 -9.35 10.47
N ARG A 79 31.99 -8.60 10.94
CA ARG A 79 31.24 -8.93 12.16
C ARG A 79 29.79 -9.30 11.89
N THR A 80 29.39 -9.47 10.62
CA THR A 80 28.04 -9.95 10.28
C THR A 80 28.08 -11.11 9.31
N SER A 81 27.20 -12.08 9.53
CA SER A 81 26.93 -13.22 8.63
C SER A 81 25.43 -13.31 8.34
N VAL A 82 25.07 -14.12 7.35
CA VAL A 82 23.66 -14.36 7.00
C VAL A 82 23.35 -15.85 7.02
N LEU A 83 22.35 -16.22 7.77
CA LEU A 83 21.63 -17.47 7.61
C LEU A 83 20.40 -17.20 6.74
N GLU A 84 20.45 -17.63 5.48
CA GLU A 84 19.38 -17.35 4.51
C GLU A 84 18.24 -18.35 4.67
N GLY A 85 17.02 -17.86 4.94
CA GLY A 85 15.86 -18.75 5.10
C GLY A 85 14.65 -18.07 5.73
N ASP A 86 13.54 -18.80 5.74
CA ASP A 86 12.32 -18.45 6.49
C ASP A 86 12.32 -19.22 7.81
N LEU A 87 11.86 -18.60 8.89
CA LEU A 87 11.80 -19.24 10.22
C LEU A 87 10.90 -20.46 10.27
N THR A 88 9.87 -20.55 9.45
CA THR A 88 8.96 -21.71 9.38
C THR A 88 9.59 -22.94 8.72
N GLY A 89 10.74 -22.79 8.09
CA GLY A 89 11.51 -23.83 7.44
C GLY A 89 12.99 -23.49 7.51
N LEU A 90 13.48 -23.12 8.70
CA LEU A 90 14.86 -22.74 8.91
C LEU A 90 15.77 -23.94 8.63
N ALA A 91 16.83 -23.68 7.87
CA ALA A 91 17.87 -24.68 7.63
C ALA A 91 18.57 -25.09 8.94
N GLU A 92 19.24 -26.21 8.93
CA GLU A 92 20.02 -26.70 10.07
C GLU A 92 20.99 -25.61 10.56
N ILE A 93 20.98 -25.40 11.88
CA ILE A 93 21.89 -24.47 12.55
C ILE A 93 23.16 -25.23 12.86
N THR A 94 24.22 -25.03 12.08
CA THR A 94 25.50 -25.71 12.22
C THR A 94 26.53 -24.90 12.98
N GLU A 95 26.40 -23.55 12.99
CA GLU A 95 27.32 -22.70 13.75
C GLU A 95 26.87 -22.56 15.21
N PRO A 96 27.80 -22.52 16.17
CA PRO A 96 27.47 -22.32 17.57
C PRO A 96 27.08 -20.86 17.85
N PHE A 97 26.07 -20.66 18.69
CA PHE A 97 25.64 -19.36 19.18
C PHE A 97 25.59 -19.31 20.69
N ASP A 98 26.06 -18.21 21.28
CA ASP A 98 25.96 -17.94 22.70
C ASP A 98 24.61 -17.35 23.08
N VAL A 99 24.05 -16.51 22.18
CA VAL A 99 22.77 -15.80 22.39
C VAL A 99 21.96 -15.83 21.11
N VAL A 100 20.64 -15.98 21.24
CA VAL A 100 19.68 -15.85 20.17
C VAL A 100 18.71 -14.73 20.50
N VAL A 101 18.63 -13.70 19.64
CA VAL A 101 17.65 -12.63 19.74
C VAL A 101 16.53 -12.87 18.72
N HIS A 102 15.37 -13.29 19.19
CA HIS A 102 14.20 -13.54 18.36
C HIS A 102 13.30 -12.29 18.31
N SER A 103 13.54 -11.41 17.31
CA SER A 103 12.78 -10.17 17.07
C SER A 103 11.91 -10.22 15.80
N ALA A 104 11.93 -11.32 15.04
CA ALA A 104 11.12 -11.49 13.85
C ALA A 104 9.64 -11.68 14.21
N SER A 105 8.79 -10.76 13.75
CA SER A 105 7.36 -10.78 14.00
C SER A 105 6.64 -9.93 12.97
N THR A 106 5.38 -10.25 12.63
CA THR A 106 4.50 -9.23 12.02
C THR A 106 3.97 -8.33 13.10
N VAL A 107 4.05 -7.02 12.85
CA VAL A 107 3.53 -5.97 13.75
C VAL A 107 2.22 -5.37 13.22
N SER A 108 1.64 -5.96 12.17
CA SER A 108 0.32 -5.56 11.69
C SER A 108 -0.75 -6.01 12.67
N PHE A 109 -1.69 -5.13 12.98
CA PHE A 109 -2.79 -5.44 13.91
C PHE A 109 -3.94 -6.22 13.24
N ASP A 110 -4.08 -6.07 11.91
CA ASP A 110 -5.13 -6.70 11.09
C ASP A 110 -4.53 -7.51 9.91
N PRO A 111 -3.58 -8.44 10.12
CA PRO A 111 -3.22 -9.38 9.08
C PRO A 111 -4.28 -10.48 8.97
N PRO A 112 -4.39 -11.18 7.84
CA PRO A 112 -5.10 -12.46 7.77
C PRO A 112 -4.63 -13.41 8.86
N ILE A 113 -5.56 -14.14 9.49
CA ILE A 113 -5.27 -14.98 10.66
C ILE A 113 -4.18 -16.01 10.38
N ASP A 114 -4.23 -16.67 9.23
CA ASP A 114 -3.24 -17.68 8.81
C ASP A 114 -1.84 -17.07 8.69
N GLN A 115 -1.71 -15.84 8.17
CA GLN A 115 -0.43 -15.15 8.04
C GLN A 115 0.12 -14.73 9.41
N ALA A 116 -0.75 -14.26 10.32
CA ALA A 116 -0.36 -13.92 11.68
C ALA A 116 0.20 -15.14 12.43
N PHE A 117 -0.55 -16.24 12.40
CA PHE A 117 -0.14 -17.49 13.02
C PHE A 117 1.13 -18.06 12.40
N ARG A 118 1.22 -18.12 11.08
CA ARG A 118 2.42 -18.61 10.38
C ARG A 118 3.67 -17.81 10.76
N THR A 119 3.55 -16.48 10.86
CA THR A 119 4.68 -15.60 11.13
C THR A 119 5.07 -15.62 12.62
N ASN A 120 4.11 -15.38 13.53
CA ASN A 120 4.41 -15.13 14.94
C ASN A 120 4.51 -16.45 15.75
N VAL A 121 3.65 -17.42 15.47
CA VAL A 121 3.64 -18.71 16.16
C VAL A 121 4.52 -19.72 15.42
N GLY A 122 4.29 -19.92 14.12
CA GLY A 122 5.03 -20.85 13.27
C GLY A 122 6.51 -20.49 13.16
N GLY A 123 6.83 -19.19 13.07
CA GLY A 123 8.22 -18.72 13.09
C GLY A 123 8.94 -19.01 14.41
N ALA A 124 8.25 -18.87 15.55
CA ALA A 124 8.81 -19.26 16.86
C ALA A 124 9.00 -20.78 16.96
N VAL A 125 8.00 -21.56 16.55
CA VAL A 125 8.09 -23.04 16.52
C VAL A 125 9.30 -23.48 15.69
N GLY A 126 9.44 -22.98 14.45
CA GLY A 126 10.54 -23.37 13.56
C GLY A 126 11.91 -23.00 14.11
N LEU A 127 12.04 -21.81 14.73
CA LEU A 127 13.30 -21.41 15.38
C LEU A 127 13.69 -22.36 16.55
N TYR A 128 12.74 -22.62 17.46
CA TYR A 128 13.04 -23.48 18.62
C TYR A 128 13.28 -24.93 18.21
N ASP A 129 12.57 -25.43 17.20
CA ASP A 129 12.82 -26.78 16.68
C ASP A 129 14.21 -26.89 16.03
N ALA A 130 14.65 -25.86 15.28
CA ALA A 130 15.99 -25.82 14.69
C ALA A 130 17.10 -25.74 15.77
N LEU A 131 16.90 -24.94 16.83
CA LEU A 131 17.82 -24.83 17.95
C LEU A 131 17.92 -26.16 18.72
N ARG A 132 16.81 -26.82 19.00
CA ARG A 132 16.80 -28.14 19.64
C ARG A 132 17.50 -29.22 18.79
N ALA A 133 17.25 -29.22 17.49
CA ALA A 133 17.88 -30.13 16.55
C ALA A 133 19.40 -29.93 16.47
N SER A 134 19.91 -28.71 16.67
CA SER A 134 21.34 -28.42 16.70
C SER A 134 22.06 -28.91 17.97
N GLY A 135 21.33 -29.26 19.02
CA GLY A 135 21.88 -29.66 20.32
C GLY A 135 22.59 -28.55 21.09
N GLN A 136 22.38 -27.28 20.69
CA GLN A 136 22.99 -26.11 21.34
C GLN A 136 22.09 -25.58 22.46
N ASP A 137 22.69 -24.88 23.42
CA ASP A 137 21.98 -24.26 24.56
C ASP A 137 22.29 -22.75 24.67
N PRO A 138 21.96 -21.94 23.67
CA PRO A 138 22.15 -20.50 23.75
C PRO A 138 21.13 -19.86 24.71
N HIS A 139 21.49 -18.70 25.28
CA HIS A 139 20.52 -17.86 25.95
C HIS A 139 19.57 -17.27 24.91
N VAL A 140 18.28 -17.60 24.97
CA VAL A 140 17.26 -17.03 24.05
C VAL A 140 16.63 -15.81 24.66
N ILE A 141 16.64 -14.71 23.90
CA ILE A 141 15.94 -13.45 24.19
C ILE A 141 14.77 -13.35 23.21
N HIS A 142 13.56 -13.66 23.68
CA HIS A 142 12.33 -13.60 22.88
C HIS A 142 11.67 -12.24 23.00
N VAL A 143 11.61 -11.47 21.93
CA VAL A 143 10.97 -10.16 21.92
C VAL A 143 9.45 -10.31 21.70
N SER A 144 8.68 -9.84 22.66
CA SER A 144 7.22 -9.91 22.69
C SER A 144 6.57 -8.51 22.75
N THR A 145 5.54 -8.32 23.56
CA THR A 145 4.88 -7.03 23.85
C THR A 145 4.26 -7.05 25.25
N CYS A 146 4.15 -5.90 25.91
CA CYS A 146 3.42 -5.79 27.18
C CYS A 146 1.94 -6.18 27.05
N TYR A 147 1.36 -6.06 25.85
CA TYR A 147 -0.07 -6.26 25.61
C TYR A 147 -0.49 -7.74 25.44
N VAL A 148 0.39 -8.71 25.70
CA VAL A 148 0.08 -10.15 25.64
C VAL A 148 -0.95 -10.62 26.66
N GLY A 149 -1.15 -9.86 27.74
CA GLY A 149 -2.10 -10.19 28.80
C GLY A 149 -3.58 -10.03 28.42
N GLY A 150 -3.90 -9.67 27.17
CA GLY A 150 -5.26 -9.49 26.72
C GLY A 150 -5.95 -8.24 27.28
N ILE A 151 -7.29 -8.21 27.22
CA ILE A 151 -8.12 -7.11 27.76
C ILE A 151 -8.19 -7.25 29.26
N ALA A 152 -7.53 -6.34 29.98
CA ALA A 152 -7.46 -6.40 31.43
C ALA A 152 -7.29 -5.00 32.04
N LYS A 153 -7.40 -4.92 33.38
CA LYS A 153 -7.24 -3.67 34.16
C LYS A 153 -6.19 -3.88 35.28
N GLY A 154 -5.61 -2.75 35.69
CA GLY A 154 -4.67 -2.71 36.80
C GLY A 154 -3.26 -3.17 36.46
N LEU A 155 -2.46 -3.46 37.50
CA LEU A 155 -1.05 -3.82 37.36
C LEU A 155 -0.87 -5.19 36.72
N ARG A 156 0.03 -5.25 35.74
CA ARG A 156 0.43 -6.47 35.03
C ARG A 156 1.85 -6.84 35.41
N PRO A 157 2.07 -8.02 36.05
CA PRO A 157 3.39 -8.41 36.53
C PRO A 157 4.33 -8.84 35.41
N GLU A 158 5.61 -8.79 35.66
CA GLU A 158 6.68 -9.40 34.87
C GLU A 158 6.72 -10.93 35.09
N ALA A 159 5.69 -11.63 34.59
CA ALA A 159 5.50 -13.07 34.79
C ALA A 159 4.82 -13.69 33.56
N SER A 160 4.75 -15.03 33.53
CA SER A 160 3.98 -15.75 32.50
C SER A 160 2.52 -15.30 32.50
N VAL A 161 1.92 -15.18 31.32
CA VAL A 161 0.51 -14.84 31.20
C VAL A 161 -0.35 -16.07 31.45
N ASP A 162 -1.27 -15.97 32.37
CA ASP A 162 -2.20 -17.05 32.67
C ASP A 162 -3.32 -17.12 31.61
N HIS A 163 -3.33 -18.20 30.82
CA HIS A 163 -4.37 -18.55 29.85
C HIS A 163 -4.34 -20.04 29.48
N ASP A 164 -5.51 -20.60 29.19
CA ASP A 164 -5.69 -22.02 28.84
C ASP A 164 -5.65 -22.30 27.33
N VAL A 165 -5.31 -21.33 26.51
CA VAL A 165 -5.33 -21.48 25.06
C VAL A 165 -4.14 -22.32 24.57
N ASP A 166 -4.44 -23.43 23.90
CA ASP A 166 -3.42 -24.27 23.24
C ASP A 166 -3.08 -23.68 21.86
N TRP A 167 -1.83 -23.28 21.70
CA TRP A 167 -1.33 -22.69 20.46
C TRP A 167 -1.38 -23.64 19.26
N ARG A 168 -1.34 -24.98 19.47
CA ARG A 168 -1.41 -25.98 18.40
C ARG A 168 -2.81 -26.01 17.81
N VAL A 169 -3.80 -26.06 18.70
CA VAL A 169 -5.24 -26.06 18.30
C VAL A 169 -5.58 -24.80 17.52
N GLU A 170 -5.12 -23.64 18.00
CA GLU A 170 -5.37 -22.35 17.34
C GLU A 170 -4.62 -22.20 16.01
N PHE A 171 -3.38 -22.72 15.94
CA PHE A 171 -2.61 -22.73 14.69
C PHE A 171 -3.30 -23.55 13.61
N ASP A 172 -3.75 -24.75 13.94
CA ASP A 172 -4.50 -25.62 13.02
C ASP A 172 -5.85 -25.00 12.63
N ALA A 173 -6.52 -24.34 13.58
CA ALA A 173 -7.76 -23.61 13.29
C ALA A 173 -7.53 -22.44 12.33
N ALA A 174 -6.44 -21.71 12.46
CA ALA A 174 -6.07 -20.62 11.54
C ALA A 174 -5.79 -21.11 10.12
N VAL A 175 -5.12 -22.27 9.98
CA VAL A 175 -4.88 -22.90 8.67
C VAL A 175 -6.23 -23.33 8.05
N ARG A 176 -7.09 -24.05 8.80
CA ARG A 176 -8.41 -24.46 8.32
C ARG A 176 -9.30 -23.28 7.95
N ALA A 177 -9.20 -22.15 8.64
CA ALA A 177 -9.94 -20.93 8.31
C ALA A 177 -9.55 -20.40 6.92
N ALA A 178 -8.25 -20.46 6.56
CA ALA A 178 -7.77 -20.05 5.25
C ALA A 178 -8.33 -20.98 4.14
N ASP A 179 -8.28 -22.30 4.34
CA ASP A 179 -8.81 -23.27 3.40
C ASP A 179 -10.32 -23.09 3.22
N THR A 180 -11.05 -22.88 4.31
CA THR A 180 -12.51 -22.66 4.30
C THR A 180 -12.86 -21.39 3.51
N ALA A 181 -12.17 -20.27 3.78
CA ALA A 181 -12.40 -19.01 3.08
C ALA A 181 -12.09 -19.12 1.57
N GLU A 182 -11.03 -19.85 1.19
CA GLU A 182 -10.70 -20.11 -0.20
C GLU A 182 -11.80 -20.92 -0.90
N VAL A 183 -12.29 -21.99 -0.28
CA VAL A 183 -13.39 -22.81 -0.80
C VAL A 183 -14.70 -22.00 -0.91
N GLU A 184 -15.09 -21.29 0.15
CA GLU A 184 -16.29 -20.43 0.16
C GLU A 184 -16.23 -19.36 -0.94
N SER A 185 -15.05 -18.78 -1.21
CA SER A 185 -14.87 -17.75 -2.24
C SER A 185 -15.16 -18.26 -3.65
N ARG A 186 -15.09 -19.58 -3.88
CA ARG A 186 -15.31 -20.24 -5.17
C ARG A 186 -16.72 -20.79 -5.33
N SER A 187 -17.61 -20.55 -4.38
CA SER A 187 -19.02 -20.95 -4.56
C SER A 187 -19.65 -20.20 -5.75
N PRO A 188 -20.57 -20.83 -6.50
CA PRO A 188 -21.20 -20.22 -7.67
C PRO A 188 -21.77 -18.83 -7.39
N GLU A 189 -22.46 -18.67 -6.26
CA GLU A 189 -23.11 -17.41 -5.87
C GLU A 189 -22.09 -16.30 -5.62
N ARG A 190 -20.93 -16.64 -5.02
CA ARG A 190 -19.84 -15.70 -4.79
C ARG A 190 -19.16 -15.29 -6.10
N LEU A 191 -18.84 -16.27 -6.94
CA LEU A 191 -18.21 -16.01 -8.24
C LEU A 191 -19.10 -15.13 -9.11
N GLU A 192 -20.41 -15.41 -9.19
CA GLU A 192 -21.37 -14.54 -9.88
C GLU A 192 -21.42 -13.12 -9.31
N SER A 193 -21.34 -12.99 -7.98
CA SER A 193 -21.30 -11.67 -7.32
C SER A 193 -20.05 -10.88 -7.72
N PHE A 194 -18.87 -11.51 -7.72
CA PHE A 194 -17.62 -10.87 -8.12
C PHE A 194 -17.64 -10.49 -9.60
N ILE A 195 -18.11 -11.38 -10.48
CA ILE A 195 -18.26 -11.11 -11.92
C ILE A 195 -19.23 -9.94 -12.13
N ARG A 196 -20.36 -9.91 -11.47
CA ARG A 196 -21.36 -8.83 -11.57
C ARG A 196 -20.80 -7.49 -11.13
N GLN A 197 -20.07 -7.46 -10.01
CA GLN A 197 -19.37 -6.26 -9.52
C GLN A 197 -18.31 -5.79 -10.52
N ALA A 198 -17.48 -6.70 -11.02
CA ALA A 198 -16.43 -6.42 -11.98
C ALA A 198 -17.00 -5.92 -13.32
N THR A 199 -18.08 -6.53 -13.81
CA THR A 199 -18.77 -6.11 -15.04
C THR A 199 -19.32 -4.68 -14.90
N GLY A 200 -19.91 -4.35 -13.75
CA GLY A 200 -20.40 -2.99 -13.48
C GLY A 200 -19.33 -1.91 -13.50
N LEU A 201 -18.09 -2.25 -13.14
CA LEU A 201 -16.96 -1.33 -13.06
C LEU A 201 -16.06 -1.33 -14.30
N HIS A 202 -15.87 -2.51 -14.92
CA HIS A 202 -14.86 -2.78 -15.94
C HIS A 202 -15.43 -3.35 -17.23
N GLY A 203 -16.75 -3.46 -17.39
CA GLY A 203 -17.38 -4.05 -18.58
C GLY A 203 -16.93 -3.41 -19.90
N LYS A 204 -16.69 -2.10 -19.91
CA LYS A 204 -16.15 -1.36 -21.06
C LYS A 204 -14.68 -1.68 -21.41
N GLU A 205 -13.95 -2.34 -20.51
CA GLU A 205 -12.55 -2.70 -20.70
C GLU A 205 -12.34 -4.08 -21.34
N GLY A 206 -13.45 -4.82 -21.56
CA GLY A 206 -13.44 -6.15 -22.15
C GLY A 206 -13.39 -7.32 -21.15
N PRO A 207 -13.68 -8.55 -21.63
CA PRO A 207 -13.88 -9.73 -20.78
C PRO A 207 -12.69 -10.10 -19.89
N LYS A 208 -11.44 -9.95 -20.37
CA LYS A 208 -10.25 -10.25 -19.56
C LYS A 208 -10.05 -9.28 -18.42
N SER A 209 -10.36 -7.98 -18.62
CA SER A 209 -10.33 -6.98 -17.56
C SER A 209 -11.37 -7.28 -16.49
N VAL A 210 -12.58 -7.70 -16.92
CA VAL A 210 -13.63 -8.16 -16.02
C VAL A 210 -13.19 -9.40 -15.23
N ALA A 211 -12.63 -10.42 -15.90
CA ALA A 211 -12.15 -11.62 -15.23
C ALA A 211 -11.05 -11.34 -14.20
N ARG A 212 -10.06 -10.48 -14.57
CA ARG A 212 -9.01 -10.06 -13.64
C ARG A 212 -9.58 -9.29 -12.44
N ALA A 213 -10.48 -8.34 -12.67
CA ALA A 213 -11.10 -7.56 -11.59
C ALA A 213 -11.98 -8.42 -10.69
N ALA A 214 -12.65 -9.43 -11.23
CA ALA A 214 -13.42 -10.41 -10.44
C ALA A 214 -12.50 -11.26 -9.55
N GLU A 215 -11.35 -11.71 -10.07
CA GLU A 215 -10.36 -12.46 -9.27
C GLU A 215 -9.70 -11.55 -8.21
N GLU A 216 -9.36 -10.30 -8.53
CA GLU A 216 -8.88 -9.33 -7.53
C GLU A 216 -9.92 -9.11 -6.42
N ALA A 217 -11.21 -8.98 -6.75
CA ALA A 217 -12.29 -8.86 -5.79
C ALA A 217 -12.45 -10.12 -4.93
N ARG A 218 -12.30 -11.31 -5.52
CA ARG A 218 -12.32 -12.60 -4.81
C ARG A 218 -11.18 -12.67 -3.78
N LEU A 219 -9.95 -12.37 -4.20
CA LEU A 219 -8.78 -12.39 -3.31
C LEU A 219 -8.90 -11.37 -2.17
N GLU A 220 -9.43 -10.18 -2.45
CA GLU A 220 -9.69 -9.17 -1.42
C GLU A 220 -10.80 -9.62 -0.45
N TRP A 221 -11.82 -10.32 -0.95
CA TRP A 221 -12.85 -10.91 -0.09
C TRP A 221 -12.28 -11.97 0.84
N VAL A 222 -11.43 -12.89 0.32
CA VAL A 222 -10.75 -13.91 1.14
C VAL A 222 -9.90 -13.23 2.22
N ARG A 223 -9.11 -12.24 1.84
CA ARG A 223 -8.29 -11.48 2.77
C ARG A 223 -9.12 -10.82 3.86
N SER A 224 -10.18 -10.09 3.49
CA SER A 224 -11.08 -9.43 4.45
C SER A 224 -11.72 -10.44 5.40
N ARG A 225 -12.17 -11.58 4.87
CA ARG A 225 -12.77 -12.67 5.66
C ARG A 225 -11.82 -13.21 6.71
N LEU A 226 -10.55 -13.42 6.35
CA LEU A 226 -9.51 -13.91 7.26
C LEU A 226 -9.08 -12.87 8.30
N VAL A 227 -9.07 -11.59 7.95
CA VAL A 227 -8.84 -10.48 8.90
C VAL A 227 -9.97 -10.41 9.92
N ASP A 228 -11.23 -10.44 9.46
CA ASP A 228 -12.41 -10.39 10.34
C ASP A 228 -12.47 -11.63 11.26
N HIS A 229 -12.14 -12.80 10.72
CA HIS A 229 -12.06 -14.04 11.50
C HIS A 229 -10.99 -13.94 12.59
N GLY A 230 -9.80 -13.44 12.26
CA GLY A 230 -8.69 -13.24 13.19
C GLY A 230 -9.06 -12.29 14.32
N ARG A 231 -9.67 -11.15 14.00
CA ARG A 231 -10.13 -10.17 14.99
C ARG A 231 -11.18 -10.78 15.92
N THR A 232 -12.20 -11.41 15.36
CA THR A 232 -13.28 -12.02 16.14
C THR A 232 -12.77 -13.13 17.04
N ARG A 233 -11.84 -13.98 16.54
CA ARG A 233 -11.26 -15.06 17.33
C ARG A 233 -10.44 -14.52 18.48
N ALA A 234 -9.53 -13.55 18.25
CA ALA A 234 -8.74 -12.94 19.29
C ALA A 234 -9.66 -12.33 20.38
N GLN A 235 -10.66 -11.56 19.97
CA GLN A 235 -11.62 -10.93 20.92
C GLN A 235 -12.44 -11.96 21.69
N SER A 236 -12.87 -13.07 21.08
CA SER A 236 -13.61 -14.13 21.75
C SER A 236 -12.79 -14.86 22.85
N LEU A 237 -11.47 -14.78 22.75
CA LEU A 237 -10.53 -15.37 23.69
C LEU A 237 -9.94 -14.32 24.69
N GLY A 238 -10.37 -13.05 24.59
CA GLY A 238 -9.99 -11.99 25.52
C GLY A 238 -8.82 -11.12 25.09
N TRP A 239 -8.35 -11.21 23.83
CA TRP A 239 -7.33 -10.30 23.29
C TRP A 239 -7.92 -9.17 22.46
N THR A 240 -7.23 -8.05 22.37
CA THR A 240 -7.66 -6.87 21.61
C THR A 240 -7.69 -7.09 20.11
N ASP A 241 -6.69 -7.84 19.61
CA ASP A 241 -6.42 -8.06 18.19
C ASP A 241 -5.59 -9.31 17.96
N ILE A 242 -5.43 -9.69 16.68
CA ILE A 242 -4.70 -10.91 16.28
C ILE A 242 -3.19 -10.80 16.53
N TYR A 243 -2.62 -9.58 16.56
CA TYR A 243 -1.21 -9.37 16.86
C TYR A 243 -0.90 -9.74 18.32
N THR A 244 -1.61 -9.15 19.28
CA THR A 244 -1.42 -9.41 20.71
C THR A 244 -1.71 -10.86 21.05
N PHE A 245 -2.73 -11.45 20.44
CA PHE A 245 -3.07 -12.87 20.59
C PHE A 245 -1.94 -13.78 20.11
N THR A 246 -1.45 -13.61 18.87
CA THR A 246 -0.38 -14.47 18.35
C THR A 246 0.96 -14.24 19.03
N LYS A 247 1.22 -13.05 19.59
CA LYS A 247 2.39 -12.79 20.42
C LYS A 247 2.30 -13.55 21.76
N ALA A 248 1.14 -13.58 22.40
CA ALA A 248 0.93 -14.37 23.62
C ALA A 248 1.18 -15.88 23.37
N LEU A 249 0.65 -16.40 22.25
CA LEU A 249 0.90 -17.79 21.87
C LEU A 249 2.35 -18.05 21.49
N GLY A 250 3.04 -17.07 20.89
CA GLY A 250 4.50 -17.15 20.63
C GLY A 250 5.32 -17.24 21.91
N GLU A 251 4.94 -16.52 22.97
CA GLU A 251 5.55 -16.69 24.31
C GLU A 251 5.30 -18.08 24.86
N ARG A 252 4.07 -18.59 24.75
CA ARG A 252 3.72 -19.95 25.19
C ARG A 252 4.55 -21.02 24.47
N VAL A 253 4.82 -20.83 23.18
CA VAL A 253 5.75 -21.69 22.41
C VAL A 253 7.16 -21.63 23.00
N ALA A 254 7.68 -20.42 23.30
CA ALA A 254 9.01 -20.23 23.89
C ALA A 254 9.11 -20.89 25.28
N GLU A 255 8.11 -20.67 26.14
CA GLU A 255 8.03 -21.27 27.46
C GLU A 255 8.02 -22.81 27.41
N GLN A 256 7.19 -23.39 26.54
CA GLN A 256 7.03 -24.85 26.46
C GLN A 256 8.18 -25.55 25.72
N LYS A 257 8.65 -25.00 24.60
CA LYS A 257 9.64 -25.66 23.73
C LYS A 257 11.08 -25.35 24.10
N TRP A 258 11.33 -24.26 24.85
CA TRP A 258 12.68 -23.87 25.22
C TRP A 258 12.88 -23.91 26.74
N ALA A 259 12.20 -23.08 27.49
CA ALA A 259 12.34 -23.07 28.94
C ALA A 259 11.83 -24.36 29.59
N GLY A 260 10.80 -25.02 29.05
CA GLY A 260 10.29 -26.30 29.55
C GLY A 260 11.29 -27.46 29.50
N ASP A 261 12.29 -27.37 28.62
CA ASP A 261 13.40 -28.32 28.53
C ASP A 261 14.62 -27.90 29.39
N GLY A 262 14.48 -26.84 30.21
CA GLY A 262 15.52 -26.34 31.11
C GLY A 262 16.49 -25.32 30.50
N HIS A 263 16.23 -24.86 29.27
CA HIS A 263 17.07 -23.90 28.60
C HIS A 263 16.82 -22.46 29.07
N ARG A 264 17.82 -21.60 29.01
CA ARG A 264 17.72 -20.20 29.44
C ARG A 264 16.89 -19.35 28.50
N LEU A 265 15.82 -18.72 29.04
CA LEU A 265 14.87 -17.86 28.29
C LEU A 265 14.67 -16.54 29.01
N SER A 266 14.85 -15.44 28.26
CA SER A 266 14.41 -14.10 28.66
C SER A 266 13.33 -13.60 27.68
N ILE A 267 12.18 -13.19 28.21
CA ILE A 267 11.07 -12.61 27.42
C ILE A 267 11.08 -11.10 27.63
N VAL A 268 11.35 -10.35 26.56
CA VAL A 268 11.35 -8.89 26.57
C VAL A 268 10.02 -8.39 25.99
N ARG A 269 9.26 -7.64 26.79
CA ARG A 269 7.95 -7.11 26.45
C ARG A 269 7.99 -5.58 26.37
N PRO A 270 8.22 -4.99 25.19
CA PRO A 270 8.09 -3.55 25.02
C PRO A 270 6.62 -3.10 25.10
N SER A 271 6.39 -1.90 25.62
CA SER A 271 5.15 -1.16 25.40
C SER A 271 5.10 -0.59 23.98
N ILE A 272 4.36 0.49 23.70
CA ILE A 272 4.28 1.09 22.36
C ILE A 272 5.61 1.76 22.04
N ILE A 273 6.34 1.19 21.09
CA ILE A 273 7.68 1.69 20.70
C ILE A 273 7.54 2.88 19.77
N GLU A 274 8.13 4.00 20.16
CA GLU A 274 8.19 5.25 19.41
C GLU A 274 9.63 5.62 19.00
N SER A 275 9.86 6.84 18.50
CA SER A 275 11.20 7.28 18.05
C SER A 275 12.25 7.23 19.16
N ALA A 276 13.51 7.11 18.78
CA ALA A 276 14.64 7.13 19.71
C ALA A 276 14.72 8.45 20.49
N LEU A 277 14.99 8.37 21.80
CA LEU A 277 15.28 9.55 22.60
C LEU A 277 16.71 10.06 22.33
N ARG A 278 17.68 9.14 22.23
CA ARG A 278 19.10 9.47 22.13
C ARG A 278 19.82 8.74 21.00
N HIS A 279 19.68 7.41 20.88
CA HIS A 279 20.45 6.57 19.98
C HIS A 279 19.56 5.79 18.97
N PRO A 280 19.94 5.71 17.69
CA PRO A 280 21.20 6.15 17.03
C PRO A 280 21.31 7.67 16.87
N PHE A 281 20.23 8.41 16.93
CA PHE A 281 20.13 9.86 17.06
C PHE A 281 18.71 10.24 17.50
N PRO A 282 18.55 11.38 18.18
CA PRO A 282 17.23 11.82 18.65
C PRO A 282 16.21 11.90 17.51
N GLY A 283 15.03 11.31 17.73
CA GLY A 283 13.94 11.29 16.76
C GLY A 283 14.07 10.21 15.66
N TRP A 284 15.08 9.35 15.70
CA TRP A 284 15.15 8.26 14.71
C TRP A 284 13.94 7.34 14.80
N ILE A 285 13.30 7.13 13.64
CA ILE A 285 12.14 6.25 13.46
C ILE A 285 12.14 5.70 12.03
N ASP A 286 11.74 4.46 11.81
CA ASP A 286 11.62 3.83 10.48
C ASP A 286 10.15 3.63 10.11
N GLY A 287 9.56 4.63 9.46
CA GLY A 287 8.15 4.70 9.08
C GLY A 287 7.21 5.04 10.24
N TYR A 288 5.97 5.39 9.91
CA TYR A 288 4.94 5.70 10.91
C TYR A 288 4.69 4.52 11.86
N LYS A 289 4.61 4.83 13.15
CA LYS A 289 4.28 3.87 14.20
C LYS A 289 2.83 4.05 14.65
N VAL A 290 2.48 3.36 15.69
CA VAL A 290 1.14 3.16 16.23
C VAL A 290 0.34 4.47 16.36
N ALA A 291 0.87 5.47 17.06
CA ALA A 291 0.19 6.74 17.29
C ALA A 291 0.34 7.76 16.14
N ASP A 292 1.39 7.63 15.32
CA ASP A 292 1.78 8.61 14.30
C ASP A 292 0.68 8.94 13.26
N PRO A 293 -0.05 7.96 12.70
CA PRO A 293 -1.14 8.27 11.77
C PRO A 293 -2.23 9.12 12.38
N LEU A 294 -2.56 8.91 13.66
CA LEU A 294 -3.56 9.70 14.38
C LEU A 294 -3.06 11.12 14.66
N ILE A 295 -1.81 11.26 15.12
CA ILE A 295 -1.16 12.54 15.32
C ILE A 295 -1.13 13.33 14.01
N MET A 296 -0.79 12.69 12.90
CA MET A 296 -0.76 13.34 11.60
C MET A 296 -2.15 13.64 11.02
N ALA A 297 -3.15 12.83 11.32
CA ALA A 297 -4.54 13.14 10.97
C ALA A 297 -5.05 14.37 11.76
N TYR A 298 -4.70 14.46 13.04
CA TYR A 298 -4.96 15.63 13.86
C TYR A 298 -4.28 16.89 13.32
N ALA A 299 -2.98 16.82 13.06
CA ALA A 299 -2.20 17.93 12.52
C ALA A 299 -2.73 18.46 11.16
N LYS A 300 -3.40 17.60 10.39
CA LYS A 300 -4.09 17.95 9.14
C LYS A 300 -5.54 18.42 9.33
N GLY A 301 -5.99 18.60 10.58
CA GLY A 301 -7.36 19.03 10.90
C GLY A 301 -8.44 17.96 10.60
N ALA A 302 -8.05 16.73 10.31
CA ALA A 302 -8.98 15.67 9.93
C ALA A 302 -9.62 14.94 11.13
N LEU A 303 -9.05 15.07 12.33
CA LEU A 303 -9.47 14.37 13.55
C LEU A 303 -9.85 15.37 14.66
N PRO A 304 -11.09 15.87 14.71
CA PRO A 304 -11.54 16.83 15.74
C PRO A 304 -11.92 16.17 17.07
N GLU A 305 -12.05 14.86 17.10
CA GLU A 305 -12.46 14.07 18.27
C GLU A 305 -11.55 12.86 18.41
N PHE A 306 -11.33 12.39 19.63
CA PHE A 306 -10.55 11.19 19.91
C PHE A 306 -11.30 10.24 20.87
N PRO A 307 -11.38 8.94 20.53
CA PRO A 307 -12.09 7.96 21.37
C PRO A 307 -11.17 7.43 22.46
N GLY A 308 -10.97 8.17 23.52
CA GLY A 308 -10.12 7.75 24.64
C GLY A 308 -10.51 8.44 25.93
N LEU A 309 -9.99 7.92 27.04
CA LEU A 309 -10.10 8.55 28.36
C LEU A 309 -8.91 9.50 28.50
N PRO A 310 -9.14 10.81 28.74
CA PRO A 310 -8.07 11.81 28.80
C PRO A 310 -7.05 11.56 29.92
N ASP A 311 -7.44 10.89 30.95
CA ASP A 311 -6.66 10.54 32.15
C ASP A 311 -6.11 9.10 32.11
N SER A 312 -6.41 8.31 31.08
CA SER A 312 -5.77 7.00 30.90
C SER A 312 -4.27 7.14 30.65
N VAL A 313 -3.50 6.19 31.14
CA VAL A 313 -2.04 6.13 30.89
C VAL A 313 -1.80 5.55 29.51
N LEU A 314 -1.10 6.31 28.66
CA LEU A 314 -0.58 5.84 27.39
C LEU A 314 0.83 5.33 27.62
N ASP A 315 1.02 4.01 27.60
CA ASP A 315 2.33 3.43 27.83
C ASP A 315 3.13 3.40 26.53
N VAL A 316 4.05 4.33 26.39
CA VAL A 316 4.98 4.46 25.26
C VAL A 316 6.41 4.37 25.73
N ILE A 317 7.31 3.92 24.86
CA ILE A 317 8.72 3.78 25.16
C ILE A 317 9.59 4.15 23.95
N PRO A 318 10.65 4.98 24.11
CA PRO A 318 11.61 5.20 23.04
C PRO A 318 12.32 3.92 22.65
N VAL A 319 12.56 3.71 21.34
CA VAL A 319 13.13 2.47 20.80
C VAL A 319 14.52 2.15 21.38
N ASP A 320 15.33 3.14 21.67
CA ASP A 320 16.67 2.97 22.24
C ASP A 320 16.65 2.38 23.66
N PHE A 321 15.60 2.60 24.46
CA PHE A 321 15.40 1.94 25.74
C PHE A 321 15.21 0.43 25.57
N VAL A 322 14.40 0.03 24.59
CA VAL A 322 14.16 -1.38 24.26
C VAL A 322 15.43 -2.03 23.74
N VAL A 323 16.14 -1.35 22.84
CA VAL A 323 17.42 -1.81 22.29
C VAL A 323 18.44 -2.01 23.40
N ASN A 324 18.59 -1.04 24.30
CA ASN A 324 19.54 -1.11 25.41
C ASN A 324 19.22 -2.26 26.39
N ALA A 325 17.96 -2.51 26.68
CA ALA A 325 17.56 -3.66 27.52
C ALA A 325 17.91 -5.00 26.84
N ILE A 326 17.66 -5.14 25.54
CA ILE A 326 18.05 -6.35 24.77
C ILE A 326 19.57 -6.52 24.77
N VAL A 327 20.33 -5.44 24.48
CA VAL A 327 21.80 -5.49 24.45
C VAL A 327 22.38 -5.79 25.84
N ALA A 328 21.78 -5.27 26.91
CA ALA A 328 22.18 -5.62 28.30
C ALA A 328 22.05 -7.13 28.55
N LEU A 329 20.94 -7.77 28.13
CA LEU A 329 20.73 -9.22 28.23
C LEU A 329 21.69 -10.01 27.35
N VAL A 330 22.05 -9.54 26.16
CA VAL A 330 23.06 -10.18 25.29
C VAL A 330 24.42 -10.22 26.00
N LEU A 331 24.84 -9.11 26.58
CA LEU A 331 26.15 -8.98 27.24
C LEU A 331 26.19 -9.68 28.58
N ASP A 332 25.10 -9.77 29.33
CA ASP A 332 24.99 -10.46 30.61
C ASP A 332 24.98 -11.98 30.39
N GLY A 333 24.25 -12.48 29.40
CA GLY A 333 24.26 -13.88 29.02
C GLY A 333 25.67 -14.44 28.75
N HIS A 334 26.50 -13.64 28.08
CA HIS A 334 27.90 -14.00 27.82
C HIS A 334 28.76 -14.03 29.11
N ARG A 335 28.58 -13.09 30.01
CA ARG A 335 29.34 -13.02 31.28
C ARG A 335 29.08 -14.20 32.19
N GLU A 336 27.83 -14.68 32.26
CA GLU A 336 27.50 -15.86 33.08
C GLU A 336 28.04 -17.14 32.49
N GLN A 337 27.97 -17.34 31.16
CA GLN A 337 28.58 -18.49 30.49
C GLN A 337 30.11 -18.55 30.71
N THR A 338 30.78 -17.41 30.65
CA THR A 338 32.24 -17.34 30.88
C THR A 338 32.64 -17.56 32.34
N ARG A 339 31.72 -17.31 33.29
CA ARG A 339 31.98 -17.53 34.73
C ARG A 339 31.80 -18.98 35.19
N GLY A 340 31.27 -19.87 34.32
CA GLY A 340 31.08 -21.28 34.66
C GLY A 340 30.13 -21.53 35.84
N ALA A 341 29.27 -20.58 36.15
CA ALA A 341 28.25 -20.73 37.17
C ALA A 341 27.15 -21.66 36.64
N ALA A 342 27.13 -22.91 37.14
CA ALA A 342 25.96 -23.76 37.05
C ALA A 342 24.86 -23.12 37.91
N ALA A 343 24.18 -22.09 37.34
CA ALA A 343 22.93 -21.60 37.89
C ALA A 343 21.88 -22.70 37.66
N GLU A 344 21.21 -23.14 38.72
CA GLU A 344 20.01 -23.99 38.54
C GLU A 344 19.08 -23.33 37.52
N PRO A 345 18.44 -24.09 36.63
CA PRO A 345 17.52 -23.54 35.63
C PRO A 345 16.37 -22.83 36.38
N GLN A 346 16.52 -21.54 36.56
CA GLN A 346 15.41 -20.68 36.94
C GLN A 346 14.51 -20.56 35.73
N GLY A 347 13.19 -20.69 35.91
CA GLY A 347 12.23 -20.57 34.82
C GLY A 347 12.40 -19.28 33.97
N PRO A 348 11.55 -19.01 32.98
CA PRO A 348 11.69 -17.87 32.11
C PRO A 348 11.76 -16.53 32.89
N ALA A 349 12.69 -15.65 32.52
CA ALA A 349 12.77 -14.29 33.05
C ALA A 349 11.99 -13.35 32.17
N TYR A 350 11.20 -12.46 32.77
CA TYR A 350 10.35 -11.50 32.05
C TYR A 350 10.82 -10.07 32.31
N TYR A 351 10.88 -9.26 31.27
CA TYR A 351 11.31 -7.86 31.32
C TYR A 351 10.32 -6.99 30.55
N GLN A 352 9.55 -6.16 31.25
CA GLN A 352 8.62 -5.22 30.65
C GLN A 352 9.31 -3.85 30.47
N VAL A 353 9.69 -3.54 29.21
CA VAL A 353 10.29 -2.24 28.89
C VAL A 353 9.15 -1.26 28.59
N CYS A 354 8.69 -0.60 29.65
CA CYS A 354 7.47 0.20 29.69
C CYS A 354 7.65 1.41 30.59
N SER A 355 6.74 2.36 30.55
CA SER A 355 6.81 3.61 31.32
C SER A 355 5.71 3.75 32.35
N GLY A 356 4.60 3.06 32.17
CA GLY A 356 3.36 3.32 32.90
C GLY A 356 3.43 3.23 34.40
N ALA A 357 4.25 2.32 34.96
CA ALA A 357 4.40 2.18 36.41
C ALA A 357 5.35 3.23 37.02
N SER A 358 6.47 3.52 36.36
CA SER A 358 7.55 4.35 36.94
C SER A 358 7.57 5.80 36.46
N ASN A 359 7.03 6.07 35.29
CA ASN A 359 6.94 7.41 34.67
C ASN A 359 5.68 7.51 33.77
N PRO A 360 4.47 7.51 34.36
CA PRO A 360 3.24 7.46 33.59
C PRO A 360 3.05 8.69 32.72
N LEU A 361 2.59 8.48 31.48
CA LEU A 361 2.18 9.52 30.56
C LEU A 361 0.66 9.51 30.41
N PRO A 362 -0.09 10.39 31.08
CA PRO A 362 -1.52 10.55 30.84
C PRO A 362 -1.79 11.05 29.43
N PHE A 363 -2.82 10.52 28.77
CA PHE A 363 -3.15 10.84 27.39
C PHE A 363 -3.34 12.35 27.15
N HIS A 364 -3.95 13.06 28.11
CA HIS A 364 -4.12 14.52 28.01
C HIS A 364 -2.79 15.29 27.99
N GLN A 365 -1.71 14.78 28.62
CA GLN A 365 -0.39 15.42 28.55
C GLN A 365 0.22 15.26 27.16
N MET A 366 0.15 14.06 26.60
CA MET A 366 0.59 13.83 25.22
C MET A 366 -0.18 14.72 24.26
N TYR A 367 -1.51 14.77 24.36
CA TYR A 367 -2.35 15.64 23.55
C TYR A 367 -1.96 17.12 23.66
N ARG A 368 -1.72 17.64 24.88
CA ARG A 368 -1.28 19.03 25.08
C ARG A 368 0.04 19.31 24.37
N SER A 369 1.00 18.40 24.43
CA SER A 369 2.29 18.52 23.75
C SER A 369 2.11 18.55 22.23
N VAL A 370 1.30 17.64 21.68
CA VAL A 370 0.98 17.57 20.24
C VAL A 370 0.26 18.85 19.78
N ARG A 371 -0.74 19.31 20.52
CA ARG A 371 -1.50 20.54 20.19
C ARG A 371 -0.61 21.78 20.23
N SER A 372 0.18 21.94 21.29
CA SER A 372 1.10 23.09 21.45
C SER A 372 2.11 23.13 20.28
N TYR A 373 2.69 21.98 19.93
CA TYR A 373 3.64 21.89 18.82
C TYR A 373 3.03 22.34 17.49
N PHE A 374 1.84 21.83 17.12
CA PHE A 374 1.21 22.18 15.84
C PHE A 374 0.52 23.55 15.82
N LEU A 375 0.26 24.16 16.99
CA LEU A 375 -0.12 25.57 17.05
C LEU A 375 1.07 26.49 16.78
N GLU A 376 2.27 26.14 17.25
CA GLU A 376 3.49 26.90 17.03
C GLU A 376 4.10 26.64 15.64
N ARG A 377 3.96 25.41 15.13
CA ARG A 377 4.53 24.91 13.88
C ARG A 377 3.47 24.20 13.02
N PRO A 378 2.48 24.93 12.50
CA PRO A 378 1.39 24.35 11.76
C PRO A 378 1.89 23.69 10.48
N LEU A 379 1.21 22.61 10.06
CA LEU A 379 1.38 22.09 8.71
C LEU A 379 0.71 23.03 7.70
N GLU A 380 1.19 23.01 6.48
CA GLU A 380 0.62 23.78 5.38
C GLU A 380 -0.27 22.93 4.49
N ASP A 381 -1.33 23.54 3.98
CA ASP A 381 -2.18 22.95 2.96
C ASP A 381 -1.50 22.97 1.56
N SER A 382 -2.19 22.51 0.52
CA SER A 382 -1.68 22.50 -0.86
C SER A 382 -1.48 23.90 -1.46
N HIS A 383 -1.94 24.96 -0.79
CA HIS A 383 -1.83 26.36 -1.20
C HIS A 383 -0.81 27.14 -0.35
N GLY A 384 -0.17 26.47 0.62
CA GLY A 384 0.79 27.09 1.54
C GLY A 384 0.14 27.79 2.73
N ASN A 385 -1.18 27.61 2.97
CA ASN A 385 -1.82 28.19 4.14
C ASN A 385 -1.64 27.29 5.37
N PRO A 386 -1.43 27.87 6.57
CA PRO A 386 -1.33 27.09 7.80
C PRO A 386 -2.64 26.39 8.14
N ILE A 387 -2.54 25.11 8.47
CA ILE A 387 -3.69 24.30 8.87
C ILE A 387 -3.98 24.55 10.35
N ALA A 388 -5.18 25.04 10.67
CA ALA A 388 -5.62 25.18 12.04
C ALA A 388 -5.93 23.81 12.66
N VAL A 389 -5.32 23.50 13.79
CA VAL A 389 -5.60 22.28 14.54
C VAL A 389 -6.77 22.51 15.51
N PRO A 390 -7.79 21.60 15.50
CA PRO A 390 -8.94 21.73 16.40
C PRO A 390 -8.56 21.43 17.86
N GLU A 391 -9.40 21.86 18.78
CA GLU A 391 -9.35 21.34 20.14
C GLU A 391 -10.05 19.97 20.17
N TRP A 392 -9.33 18.92 20.65
CA TRP A 392 -9.94 17.60 20.73
C TRP A 392 -11.07 17.57 21.75
N LYS A 393 -12.17 17.00 21.33
CA LYS A 393 -13.25 16.58 22.19
C LYS A 393 -13.08 15.09 22.50
N PHE A 394 -13.35 14.73 23.73
CA PHE A 394 -13.32 13.35 24.22
C PHE A 394 -14.76 12.87 24.46
N PRO A 395 -15.48 12.49 23.40
CA PRO A 395 -16.88 12.12 23.54
C PRO A 395 -17.01 10.81 24.32
N ALA A 396 -17.96 10.78 25.25
CA ALA A 396 -18.33 9.55 25.92
C ALA A 396 -19.11 8.62 24.99
N GLY A 397 -18.79 7.33 25.01
CA GLY A 397 -19.51 6.30 24.24
C GLY A 397 -19.20 6.29 22.73
N ASN A 398 -20.13 5.74 21.93
CA ASN A 398 -19.97 5.47 20.49
C ASN A 398 -20.39 6.65 19.57
N SER A 399 -20.39 7.89 20.06
CA SER A 399 -20.81 9.06 19.26
C SER A 399 -19.89 9.32 18.09
N MET A 400 -18.59 9.08 18.24
CA MET A 400 -17.60 9.23 17.17
C MET A 400 -17.79 8.20 16.04
N GLU A 401 -18.05 6.94 16.38
CA GLU A 401 -18.34 5.88 15.40
C GLU A 401 -19.57 6.23 14.57
N ARG A 402 -20.63 6.75 15.22
CA ARG A 402 -21.83 7.22 14.51
C ARG A 402 -21.52 8.40 13.59
N GLY A 403 -20.72 9.36 14.06
CA GLY A 403 -20.29 10.52 13.25
C GLY A 403 -19.48 10.12 12.03
N LEU A 404 -18.53 9.18 12.16
CA LEU A 404 -17.75 8.63 11.05
C LEU A 404 -18.64 7.87 10.06
N ALA A 405 -19.55 7.01 10.55
CA ALA A 405 -20.48 6.26 9.71
C ALA A 405 -21.43 7.18 8.90
N VAL A 406 -21.86 8.30 9.47
CA VAL A 406 -22.67 9.30 8.75
C VAL A 406 -21.84 9.98 7.66
N LYS A 407 -20.61 10.41 7.95
CA LYS A 407 -19.71 11.03 6.98
C LYS A 407 -19.37 10.06 5.84
N GLU A 408 -19.12 8.77 6.12
CA GLU A 408 -18.90 7.73 5.12
C GLU A 408 -20.12 7.53 4.20
N LYS A 409 -21.33 7.46 4.78
CA LYS A 409 -22.58 7.34 4.00
C LYS A 409 -22.79 8.56 3.09
N LEU A 410 -22.55 9.77 3.58
CA LEU A 410 -22.65 11.00 2.79
C LEU A 410 -21.62 11.03 1.66
N ALA A 411 -20.36 10.64 1.94
CA ALA A 411 -19.32 10.56 0.93
C ALA A 411 -19.61 9.48 -0.13
N ALA A 412 -20.19 8.34 0.28
CA ALA A 412 -20.63 7.29 -0.64
C ALA A 412 -21.81 7.74 -1.51
N ALA A 413 -22.78 8.44 -0.94
CA ALA A 413 -23.88 9.04 -1.69
C ALA A 413 -23.39 10.08 -2.71
N GLY A 414 -22.49 10.99 -2.29
CA GLY A 414 -21.85 11.96 -3.16
C GLY A 414 -21.07 11.32 -4.32
N SER A 415 -20.38 10.22 -4.06
CA SER A 415 -19.66 9.45 -5.09
C SER A 415 -20.60 8.79 -6.11
N ARG A 416 -21.77 8.28 -5.69
CA ARG A 416 -22.79 7.74 -6.59
C ARG A 416 -23.38 8.84 -7.48
N VAL A 417 -23.69 10.00 -6.91
CA VAL A 417 -24.20 11.16 -7.68
C VAL A 417 -23.14 11.64 -8.68
N SER A 418 -21.87 11.71 -8.27
CA SER A 418 -20.79 12.16 -9.17
C SER A 418 -20.53 11.21 -10.35
N SER A 419 -20.87 9.92 -10.22
CA SER A 419 -20.71 8.95 -11.31
C SER A 419 -21.73 9.11 -12.45
N VAL A 420 -22.80 9.86 -12.22
CA VAL A 420 -23.87 10.11 -13.21
C VAL A 420 -23.69 11.48 -13.91
N LEU A 421 -22.86 12.36 -13.33
CA LEU A 421 -22.64 13.70 -13.86
C LEU A 421 -21.65 13.70 -15.04
N PRO A 422 -21.80 14.63 -16.02
CA PRO A 422 -20.85 14.79 -17.11
C PRO A 422 -19.44 15.08 -16.61
N ALA A 423 -18.43 14.50 -17.25
CA ALA A 423 -17.02 14.60 -16.87
C ALA A 423 -16.43 15.97 -17.20
N THR A 424 -16.82 17.02 -16.47
CA THR A 424 -16.22 18.36 -16.54
C THR A 424 -14.99 18.47 -15.62
N ALA A 425 -14.16 19.51 -15.80
CA ALA A 425 -13.03 19.76 -14.90
C ALA A 425 -13.47 19.86 -13.42
N ARG A 426 -14.58 20.54 -13.16
CA ARG A 426 -15.15 20.71 -11.81
C ARG A 426 -15.69 19.40 -11.23
N THR A 427 -16.40 18.59 -12.02
CA THR A 427 -16.91 17.29 -11.54
C THR A 427 -15.78 16.30 -11.28
N ARG A 428 -14.69 16.33 -12.04
CA ARG A 428 -13.49 15.54 -11.79
C ARG A 428 -12.81 15.95 -10.48
N GLU A 429 -12.64 17.23 -10.23
CA GLU A 429 -12.02 17.75 -9.01
C GLU A 429 -12.85 17.41 -7.77
N TRP A 430 -14.17 17.58 -7.86
CA TRP A 430 -15.11 17.19 -6.81
C TRP A 430 -15.09 15.68 -6.52
N THR A 431 -15.11 14.84 -7.56
CA THR A 431 -15.03 13.39 -7.42
C THR A 431 -13.70 12.93 -6.80
N ASN A 432 -12.58 13.56 -7.17
CA ASN A 432 -11.27 13.28 -6.56
C ASN A 432 -11.23 13.70 -5.08
N SER A 433 -11.88 14.80 -4.74
CA SER A 433 -12.00 15.24 -3.35
C SER A 433 -12.82 14.25 -2.52
N LEU A 434 -13.97 13.81 -3.05
CA LEU A 434 -14.82 12.80 -2.41
C LEU A 434 -14.09 11.46 -2.24
N HIS A 435 -13.37 11.00 -3.26
CA HIS A 435 -12.62 9.75 -3.17
C HIS A 435 -11.47 9.83 -2.15
N ARG A 436 -10.73 10.95 -2.11
CA ARG A 436 -9.70 11.20 -1.08
C ARG A 436 -10.32 11.22 0.31
N MET A 437 -11.49 11.84 0.46
CA MET A 437 -12.23 11.88 1.73
C MET A 437 -12.70 10.47 2.13
N GLN A 438 -13.25 9.67 1.24
CA GLN A 438 -13.65 8.28 1.52
C GLN A 438 -12.47 7.42 1.95
N THR A 439 -11.35 7.47 1.22
CA THR A 439 -10.13 6.72 1.58
C THR A 439 -9.58 7.18 2.93
N GLY A 440 -9.58 8.49 3.19
CA GLY A 440 -9.14 9.06 4.45
C GLY A 440 -10.03 8.66 5.63
N LEU A 441 -11.36 8.69 5.46
CA LEU A 441 -12.33 8.28 6.49
C LEU A 441 -12.24 6.79 6.78
N GLY A 442 -12.13 5.93 5.76
CA GLY A 442 -11.96 4.49 5.94
C GLY A 442 -10.70 4.14 6.72
N SER A 443 -9.56 4.75 6.35
CA SER A 443 -8.30 4.57 7.10
C SER A 443 -8.42 5.08 8.54
N LEU A 444 -9.04 6.24 8.75
CA LEU A 444 -9.24 6.82 10.07
C LEU A 444 -10.12 5.92 10.94
N ARG A 445 -11.18 5.36 10.38
CA ARG A 445 -12.06 4.41 11.10
C ARG A 445 -11.28 3.18 11.54
N THR A 446 -10.50 2.57 10.65
CA THR A 446 -9.67 1.40 10.99
C THR A 446 -8.72 1.73 12.14
N TYR A 447 -8.08 2.92 12.13
CA TYR A 447 -7.22 3.35 13.22
C TYR A 447 -7.98 3.61 14.52
N VAL A 448 -9.14 4.27 14.46
CA VAL A 448 -9.97 4.52 15.63
C VAL A 448 -10.43 3.22 16.28
N ASP A 449 -10.98 2.30 15.50
CA ASP A 449 -11.45 0.98 15.98
C ASP A 449 -10.31 0.18 16.62
N LEU A 450 -9.11 0.28 16.08
CA LEU A 450 -7.93 -0.40 16.57
C LEU A 450 -7.45 0.18 17.90
N TYR A 451 -7.28 1.52 17.97
CA TYR A 451 -6.68 2.18 19.14
C TYR A 451 -7.65 2.42 20.29
N GLN A 452 -8.95 2.43 20.04
CA GLN A 452 -9.96 2.56 21.08
C GLN A 452 -9.77 1.52 22.18
N ASN A 453 -9.40 0.29 21.83
CA ASN A 453 -9.16 -0.77 22.79
C ASN A 453 -7.92 -0.48 23.67
N TYR A 454 -6.87 0.13 23.12
CA TYR A 454 -5.65 0.47 23.87
C TYR A 454 -5.83 1.71 24.75
N THR A 455 -6.63 2.68 24.34
CA THR A 455 -6.86 3.92 25.11
C THR A 455 -7.97 3.80 26.15
N ARG A 456 -8.74 2.72 26.14
CA ARG A 456 -9.80 2.42 27.14
C ARG A 456 -9.39 1.35 28.14
N THR A 457 -8.27 0.67 27.95
CA THR A 457 -7.73 -0.29 28.91
C THR A 457 -6.89 0.45 29.93
N GLU A 458 -7.21 0.28 31.20
CA GLU A 458 -6.46 0.84 32.33
C GLU A 458 -5.40 -0.17 32.79
N MET A 459 -4.49 -0.56 31.88
CA MET A 459 -3.38 -1.46 32.18
C MET A 459 -2.13 -0.67 32.53
N ILE A 460 -1.50 -1.04 33.64
CA ILE A 460 -0.20 -0.54 34.07
C ILE A 460 0.75 -1.75 34.06
N PHE A 461 1.87 -1.64 33.40
CA PHE A 461 2.86 -2.71 33.33
C PHE A 461 3.95 -2.51 34.37
N ASP A 462 4.23 -3.56 35.16
CA ASP A 462 5.32 -3.57 36.14
C ASP A 462 6.67 -3.58 35.42
N ASP A 463 7.63 -2.76 35.85
CA ASP A 463 8.97 -2.63 35.29
C ASP A 463 10.08 -2.98 36.31
N THR A 464 9.75 -3.69 37.36
CA THR A 464 10.66 -3.97 38.49
C THR A 464 11.89 -4.72 38.06
N HIS A 465 11.76 -5.83 37.27
CA HIS A 465 12.87 -6.58 36.74
C HIS A 465 13.68 -5.78 35.71
N THR A 466 13.01 -5.04 34.83
CA THR A 466 13.65 -4.17 33.86
C THR A 466 14.50 -3.08 34.55
N ARG A 467 13.99 -2.47 35.60
CA ARG A 467 14.76 -1.52 36.43
C ARG A 467 15.92 -2.17 37.18
N ALA A 468 15.74 -3.41 37.65
CA ALA A 468 16.83 -4.16 38.28
C ALA A 468 17.93 -4.45 37.27
N LEU A 469 17.61 -4.86 36.06
CA LEU A 469 18.54 -5.04 34.94
C LEU A 469 19.29 -3.75 34.60
N ASN A 470 18.60 -2.59 34.56
CA ASN A 470 19.27 -1.31 34.32
C ASN A 470 20.24 -0.93 35.45
N ARG A 471 19.92 -1.28 36.71
CA ARG A 471 20.80 -1.04 37.86
C ARG A 471 22.03 -1.96 37.90
N SER A 472 21.94 -3.19 37.35
CA SER A 472 23.04 -4.12 37.25
C SER A 472 24.11 -3.76 36.20
N LEU A 473 23.82 -2.74 35.37
CA LEU A 473 24.81 -2.25 34.41
C LEU A 473 26.07 -1.74 35.12
N PRO A 474 27.28 -1.95 34.54
CA PRO A 474 28.55 -1.50 35.13
C PRO A 474 28.51 -0.01 35.52
N GLU A 475 29.24 0.35 36.58
CA GLU A 475 29.49 1.74 36.93
C GLU A 475 30.21 2.43 35.77
N GLY A 476 29.79 3.69 35.47
CA GLY A 476 30.33 4.42 34.32
C GLY A 476 29.67 4.08 32.96
N THR A 477 28.65 3.20 32.93
CA THR A 477 27.89 2.99 31.70
C THR A 477 27.33 4.32 31.20
N ALA A 478 27.63 4.63 29.93
CA ALA A 478 27.20 5.87 29.28
C ALA A 478 25.67 6.03 29.31
N GLU A 479 25.20 7.25 29.46
CA GLU A 479 23.78 7.59 29.64
C GLU A 479 22.90 7.12 28.45
N ASP A 480 23.46 7.14 27.23
CA ASP A 480 22.79 6.65 26.03
C ASP A 480 22.67 5.12 25.96
N ARG A 481 23.27 4.38 26.92
CA ARG A 481 23.14 2.93 27.09
C ARG A 481 22.23 2.53 28.25
N ARG A 482 21.79 3.50 29.05
CA ARG A 482 20.84 3.28 30.12
C ARG A 482 19.42 3.30 29.60
N PHE A 483 18.52 2.65 30.35
CA PHE A 483 17.09 2.55 29.99
C PHE A 483 16.19 2.75 31.22
N ASP A 484 16.61 3.65 32.13
CA ASP A 484 15.74 4.10 33.24
C ASP A 484 14.68 5.06 32.71
N VAL A 485 13.45 4.61 32.64
CA VAL A 485 12.32 5.36 32.09
C VAL A 485 12.01 6.65 32.85
N ARG A 486 12.46 6.76 34.13
CA ARG A 486 12.30 7.97 34.96
C ARG A 486 13.12 9.16 34.44
N ALA A 487 14.12 8.91 33.58
CA ALA A 487 14.92 9.95 32.91
C ALA A 487 14.21 10.56 31.70
N ILE A 488 13.02 10.12 31.34
CA ILE A 488 12.28 10.65 30.19
C ILE A 488 11.43 11.84 30.64
N GLU A 489 11.75 13.02 30.15
CA GLU A 489 10.91 14.20 30.26
C GLU A 489 9.92 14.22 29.10
N TRP A 490 8.68 13.77 29.36
CA TRP A 490 7.69 13.53 28.29
C TRP A 490 7.37 14.73 27.44
N ARG A 491 7.32 15.94 28.03
CA ARG A 491 7.06 17.17 27.31
C ARG A 491 8.16 17.44 26.27
N ASP A 492 9.42 17.32 26.66
CA ASP A 492 10.59 17.59 25.82
C ASP A 492 10.73 16.49 24.77
N TYR A 493 10.51 15.22 25.17
CA TYR A 493 10.50 14.10 24.23
C TYR A 493 9.49 14.31 23.08
N TRP A 494 8.25 14.64 23.39
CA TRP A 494 7.25 14.87 22.36
C TRP A 494 7.55 16.10 21.53
N ARG A 495 7.82 17.24 22.18
CA ARG A 495 7.95 18.53 21.51
C ARG A 495 9.23 18.69 20.72
N ASP A 496 10.36 18.22 21.24
CA ASP A 496 11.68 18.54 20.72
C ASP A 496 12.36 17.33 20.02
N VAL A 497 11.84 16.13 20.23
CA VAL A 497 12.42 14.91 19.65
C VAL A 497 11.44 14.25 18.66
N HIS A 498 10.29 13.77 19.13
CA HIS A 498 9.40 12.92 18.32
C HIS A 498 8.63 13.71 17.24
N LEU A 499 7.92 14.78 17.62
CA LEU A 499 7.10 15.55 16.66
C LEU A 499 7.89 16.24 15.55
N PRO A 500 9.08 16.82 15.81
CA PRO A 500 9.97 17.30 14.74
C PRO A 500 10.36 16.21 13.75
N ALA A 501 10.77 15.03 14.24
CA ALA A 501 11.16 13.90 13.41
C ALA A 501 9.98 13.40 12.55
N LEU A 502 8.80 13.25 13.13
CA LEU A 502 7.57 12.86 12.44
C LEU A 502 7.19 13.88 11.36
N THR A 503 7.32 15.17 11.65
CA THR A 503 7.02 16.25 10.70
C THR A 503 7.99 16.22 9.51
N GLU A 504 9.30 16.09 9.76
CA GLU A 504 10.32 16.01 8.70
C GLU A 504 10.17 14.74 7.85
N MET A 505 9.86 13.59 8.46
CA MET A 505 9.55 12.36 7.73
C MET A 505 8.34 12.56 6.81
N THR A 506 7.29 13.21 7.28
CA THR A 506 6.09 13.52 6.48
C THR A 506 6.41 14.42 5.29
N LYS A 507 7.21 15.48 5.51
CA LYS A 507 7.69 16.36 4.43
C LYS A 507 8.57 15.62 3.42
N ALA A 508 9.44 14.71 3.89
CA ALA A 508 10.29 13.90 3.03
C ALA A 508 9.46 12.98 2.11
N TYR A 509 8.43 12.32 2.64
CA TYR A 509 7.49 11.55 1.82
C TYR A 509 6.75 12.41 0.81
N GLY A 510 6.31 13.61 1.20
CA GLY A 510 5.70 14.59 0.30
C GLY A 510 6.62 15.01 -0.84
N ARG A 511 7.88 15.35 -0.52
CA ARG A 511 8.93 15.70 -1.51
C ARG A 511 9.26 14.55 -2.45
N ALA A 512 9.43 13.33 -1.96
CA ALA A 512 9.68 12.15 -2.78
C ALA A 512 8.53 11.87 -3.76
N LYS A 513 7.28 12.00 -3.30
CA LYS A 513 6.08 11.88 -4.14
C LYS A 513 5.98 12.98 -5.20
N ALA A 514 6.35 14.21 -4.86
CA ALA A 514 6.40 15.34 -5.79
C ALA A 514 7.54 15.18 -6.82
N ALA A 515 8.71 14.70 -6.41
CA ALA A 515 9.85 14.42 -7.29
C ALA A 515 9.54 13.30 -8.29
N SER A 516 8.89 12.22 -7.83
CA SER A 516 8.40 11.14 -8.70
C SER A 516 7.41 11.67 -9.75
N ARG A 517 6.48 12.55 -9.35
CA ARG A 517 5.56 13.24 -10.27
C ARG A 517 6.29 14.14 -11.28
N LYS A 518 7.29 14.91 -10.84
CA LYS A 518 8.10 15.76 -11.73
C LYS A 518 8.94 14.92 -12.71
N ARG A 519 9.45 13.77 -12.29
CA ARG A 519 10.21 12.86 -13.16
C ARG A 519 9.29 12.27 -14.24
N ALA A 520 8.07 11.86 -13.88
CA ALA A 520 7.05 11.41 -14.83
C ALA A 520 6.58 12.54 -15.79
N SER A 521 6.67 13.82 -15.39
CA SER A 521 6.29 14.97 -16.23
C SER A 521 7.45 15.53 -17.07
N ARG A 522 8.70 15.16 -16.80
CA ARG A 522 9.90 15.67 -17.51
C ARG A 522 10.22 14.95 -18.82
N THR A 523 9.57 13.83 -19.12
CA THR A 523 9.62 13.18 -20.46
C THR A 523 8.73 13.91 -21.46
N ARG A 524 8.91 15.23 -21.63
CA ARG A 524 8.12 16.07 -22.55
C ARG A 524 8.74 16.25 -23.95
N GLY A 525 9.90 15.69 -24.21
CA GLY A 525 10.46 15.62 -25.56
C GLY A 525 10.16 14.25 -26.16
N LEU A 526 9.63 14.21 -27.38
CA LEU A 526 9.50 12.96 -28.13
C LEU A 526 10.90 12.43 -28.44
N SER A 527 11.15 11.17 -28.15
CA SER A 527 12.41 10.52 -28.59
C SER A 527 12.29 10.18 -30.07
N GLY A 528 13.14 10.72 -30.94
CA GLY A 528 13.12 10.38 -32.37
C GLY A 528 13.36 8.89 -32.63
N GLY A 529 12.78 8.37 -33.71
CA GLY A 529 13.00 6.99 -34.14
C GLY A 529 11.93 6.52 -35.15
N THR A 530 12.36 5.76 -36.15
CA THR A 530 11.47 5.16 -37.17
C THR A 530 10.86 3.83 -36.70
N ASP A 531 11.30 3.32 -35.55
CA ASP A 531 10.81 2.13 -34.88
C ASP A 531 9.69 2.45 -33.83
N VAL A 532 9.15 3.67 -33.87
CA VAL A 532 8.15 4.17 -32.94
C VAL A 532 6.81 4.40 -33.63
N VAL A 533 5.71 3.95 -33.02
CA VAL A 533 4.35 4.28 -33.45
C VAL A 533 3.65 5.20 -32.46
N ALA A 534 2.92 6.15 -32.98
CA ALA A 534 1.96 6.98 -32.23
C ALA A 534 0.54 6.61 -32.64
N VAL A 535 -0.19 5.97 -31.74
CA VAL A 535 -1.55 5.49 -31.97
C VAL A 535 -2.54 6.46 -31.35
N PHE A 536 -3.52 6.87 -32.15
CA PHE A 536 -4.55 7.84 -31.74
C PHE A 536 -5.93 7.21 -31.85
N ASP A 537 -6.73 7.34 -30.80
CA ASP A 537 -8.18 7.14 -30.89
C ASP A 537 -8.85 8.38 -31.49
N LEU A 538 -9.97 8.20 -32.17
CA LEU A 538 -10.67 9.31 -32.82
C LEU A 538 -11.66 10.02 -31.88
N GLU A 539 -12.63 9.25 -31.41
CA GLU A 539 -13.81 9.75 -30.72
C GLU A 539 -13.45 10.29 -29.33
N GLY A 540 -13.64 11.59 -29.11
CA GLY A 540 -13.30 12.23 -27.83
C GLY A 540 -11.82 12.58 -27.67
N THR A 541 -10.94 11.93 -28.42
CA THR A 541 -9.47 12.13 -28.45
C THR A 541 -9.08 13.12 -29.55
N VAL A 542 -9.00 12.68 -30.79
CA VAL A 542 -8.59 13.52 -31.95
C VAL A 542 -9.71 14.45 -32.35
N ALA A 543 -10.95 13.96 -32.44
CA ALA A 543 -12.10 14.73 -32.83
C ALA A 543 -13.12 14.93 -31.71
N SER A 544 -13.88 16.01 -31.78
CA SER A 544 -15.02 16.25 -30.92
C SER A 544 -16.24 15.53 -31.47
N GLY A 545 -16.82 14.61 -30.70
CA GLY A 545 -17.98 13.82 -31.11
C GLY A 545 -17.79 12.33 -30.89
N ASN A 546 -18.81 11.57 -31.27
CA ASN A 546 -18.84 10.12 -31.22
C ASN A 546 -19.62 9.57 -32.41
N ILE A 547 -19.69 8.23 -32.55
CA ILE A 547 -20.38 7.57 -33.68
C ILE A 547 -21.85 7.96 -33.78
N ILE A 548 -22.52 8.31 -32.66
CA ILE A 548 -23.92 8.74 -32.65
C ILE A 548 -24.04 10.14 -33.29
N THR A 549 -23.15 11.05 -32.92
CA THR A 549 -23.16 12.42 -33.48
C THR A 549 -22.79 12.43 -34.96
N GLN A 550 -21.84 11.55 -35.38
CA GLN A 550 -21.51 11.39 -36.81
C GLN A 550 -22.70 10.88 -37.61
N TYR A 551 -23.40 9.86 -37.13
CA TYR A 551 -24.62 9.36 -37.75
C TYR A 551 -25.71 10.44 -37.85
N ALA A 552 -25.96 11.16 -36.76
CA ALA A 552 -26.95 12.22 -36.74
C ALA A 552 -26.62 13.35 -37.76
N GLN A 553 -25.34 13.71 -37.90
CA GLN A 553 -24.86 14.69 -38.88
C GLN A 553 -25.04 14.22 -40.33
N LEU A 554 -24.77 12.94 -40.61
CA LEU A 554 -25.01 12.33 -41.91
C LEU A 554 -26.49 12.35 -42.24
N ARG A 555 -27.35 11.79 -41.40
CA ARG A 555 -28.77 11.63 -41.64
C ARG A 555 -29.47 12.98 -41.75
N ARG A 556 -29.06 14.00 -41.01
CA ARG A 556 -29.58 15.36 -41.12
C ARG A 556 -29.32 15.98 -42.49
N ARG A 557 -28.24 15.61 -43.21
CA ARG A 557 -27.88 16.10 -44.53
C ARG A 557 -28.45 15.25 -45.66
N GLU A 558 -28.74 14.00 -45.38
CA GLU A 558 -29.31 13.06 -46.34
C GLU A 558 -30.84 13.14 -46.39
N LEU A 559 -31.50 13.22 -45.23
CA LEU A 559 -32.95 13.22 -45.10
C LEU A 559 -33.57 14.59 -45.32
N SER A 560 -34.77 14.60 -45.86
CA SER A 560 -35.57 15.84 -46.00
C SER A 560 -35.95 16.40 -44.62
N PRO A 561 -36.25 17.71 -44.51
CA PRO A 561 -36.74 18.36 -43.29
C PRO A 561 -37.97 17.69 -42.65
N VAL A 562 -38.73 16.95 -43.42
CA VAL A 562 -39.95 16.23 -42.97
C VAL A 562 -39.58 14.88 -42.36
N GLN A 563 -38.59 14.21 -42.88
CA GLN A 563 -38.15 12.88 -42.44
C GLN A 563 -37.24 12.92 -41.20
N TRP A 564 -36.40 13.95 -41.09
CA TRP A 564 -35.40 14.07 -40.01
C TRP A 564 -36.02 14.03 -38.59
N PRO A 565 -37.15 14.70 -38.26
CA PRO A 565 -37.73 14.62 -36.92
C PRO A 565 -38.12 13.22 -36.49
N GLY A 566 -38.62 12.39 -37.43
CA GLY A 566 -38.94 10.98 -37.15
C GLY A 566 -37.69 10.16 -36.81
N GLU A 567 -36.64 10.30 -37.62
CA GLU A 567 -35.33 9.67 -37.38
C GLU A 567 -34.72 10.09 -36.04
N PHE A 568 -34.79 11.38 -35.73
CA PHE A 568 -34.27 11.90 -34.45
C PHE A 568 -35.07 11.37 -33.25
N ALA A 569 -36.38 11.29 -33.33
CA ALA A 569 -37.25 10.74 -32.28
C ALA A 569 -36.93 9.28 -32.02
N GLU A 570 -36.69 8.47 -33.06
CA GLU A 570 -36.28 7.07 -32.94
C GLU A 570 -34.89 6.90 -32.33
N LEU A 571 -33.93 7.74 -32.73
CA LEU A 571 -32.60 7.78 -32.16
C LEU A 571 -32.66 8.05 -30.64
N MET A 572 -33.43 9.03 -30.22
CA MET A 572 -33.62 9.39 -28.81
C MET A 572 -34.40 8.34 -28.04
N GLY A 573 -35.39 7.70 -28.64
CA GLY A 573 -36.17 6.61 -28.04
C GLY A 573 -35.29 5.40 -27.69
N ASN A 574 -34.27 5.12 -28.48
CA ASN A 574 -33.33 4.04 -28.27
C ASN A 574 -32.09 4.39 -27.43
N ALA A 575 -31.93 5.67 -27.02
CA ALA A 575 -30.75 6.17 -26.34
C ALA A 575 -30.43 5.39 -25.04
N ALA A 576 -31.47 5.04 -24.27
CA ALA A 576 -31.30 4.26 -23.04
C ALA A 576 -30.75 2.83 -23.31
N THR A 577 -31.22 2.21 -24.40
CA THR A 577 -30.77 0.88 -24.84
C THR A 577 -29.31 0.93 -25.28
N TYR A 578 -28.93 1.94 -26.06
CA TYR A 578 -27.55 2.15 -26.49
C TYR A 578 -26.61 2.43 -25.33
N LEU A 579 -27.02 3.25 -24.36
CA LEU A 579 -26.23 3.52 -23.15
C LEU A 579 -26.04 2.24 -22.28
N LYS A 580 -27.06 1.41 -22.20
CA LYS A 580 -26.99 0.12 -21.48
C LYS A 580 -26.06 -0.86 -22.18
N ALA A 581 -26.14 -0.99 -23.50
CA ALA A 581 -25.26 -1.81 -24.31
C ALA A 581 -23.80 -1.34 -24.20
N GLU A 582 -23.54 -0.04 -24.32
CA GLU A 582 -22.20 0.54 -24.19
C GLU A 582 -21.57 0.30 -22.82
N ARG A 583 -22.36 0.29 -21.75
CA ARG A 583 -21.86 -0.02 -20.38
C ARG A 583 -21.51 -1.49 -20.21
N ARG A 584 -22.13 -2.37 -21.00
CA ARG A 584 -21.95 -3.82 -20.91
C ARG A 584 -20.82 -4.31 -21.81
N ASP A 585 -20.84 -3.93 -23.07
CA ASP A 585 -19.90 -4.34 -24.11
C ASP A 585 -19.89 -3.32 -25.25
N ARG A 586 -18.72 -2.71 -25.51
CA ARG A 586 -18.60 -1.69 -26.58
C ARG A 586 -18.76 -2.28 -27.97
N GLY A 587 -18.35 -3.52 -28.18
CA GLY A 587 -18.52 -4.22 -29.44
C GLY A 587 -19.99 -4.53 -29.76
N GLU A 588 -20.76 -4.93 -28.75
CA GLU A 588 -22.20 -5.13 -28.86
C GLU A 588 -22.92 -3.81 -29.19
N PHE A 589 -22.54 -2.73 -28.50
CA PHE A 589 -23.07 -1.39 -28.79
C PHE A 589 -22.79 -0.96 -30.25
N ILE A 590 -21.55 -1.07 -30.71
CA ILE A 590 -21.17 -0.65 -32.07
C ILE A 590 -21.97 -1.45 -33.10
N ARG A 591 -22.05 -2.78 -32.96
CA ARG A 591 -22.83 -3.62 -33.89
C ARG A 591 -24.32 -3.22 -33.90
N ALA A 592 -24.91 -3.04 -32.73
CA ALA A 592 -26.32 -2.66 -32.61
C ALA A 592 -26.58 -1.26 -33.20
N PHE A 593 -25.68 -0.32 -32.99
CA PHE A 593 -25.81 1.03 -33.50
C PHE A 593 -25.62 1.13 -35.01
N LEU A 594 -24.64 0.41 -35.56
CA LEU A 594 -24.33 0.47 -37.01
C LEU A 594 -25.43 -0.17 -37.89
N ARG A 595 -26.37 -0.96 -37.33
CA ARG A 595 -27.57 -1.40 -38.04
C ARG A 595 -28.39 -0.23 -38.62
N ARG A 596 -28.30 0.94 -38.02
CA ARG A 596 -29.02 2.14 -38.50
C ARG A 596 -28.51 2.65 -39.82
N TYR A 597 -27.37 2.18 -40.32
CA TYR A 597 -26.88 2.55 -41.65
C TYR A 597 -27.45 1.67 -42.76
N GLU A 598 -28.30 0.69 -42.43
CA GLU A 598 -29.02 -0.13 -43.41
C GLU A 598 -29.78 0.76 -44.39
N GLY A 599 -29.63 0.50 -45.69
CA GLY A 599 -30.30 1.27 -46.74
C GLY A 599 -29.65 2.61 -47.12
N VAL A 600 -28.54 3.00 -46.50
CA VAL A 600 -27.84 4.24 -46.83
C VAL A 600 -26.97 4.04 -48.10
N SER A 601 -27.10 4.93 -49.10
CA SER A 601 -26.30 4.87 -50.33
C SER A 601 -24.84 5.26 -50.07
N VAL A 602 -23.92 4.41 -50.50
CA VAL A 602 -22.47 4.64 -50.43
C VAL A 602 -22.04 5.85 -51.24
N GLU A 603 -22.60 5.99 -52.45
CA GLU A 603 -22.30 7.13 -53.35
C GLU A 603 -22.74 8.46 -52.68
N ARG A 604 -23.93 8.46 -52.10
CA ARG A 604 -24.43 9.64 -51.39
C ARG A 604 -23.58 10.01 -50.18
N VAL A 605 -23.08 9.02 -49.43
CA VAL A 605 -22.15 9.26 -48.32
C VAL A 605 -20.87 9.90 -48.85
N ARG A 606 -20.28 9.37 -49.93
CA ARG A 606 -19.07 9.94 -50.53
C ARG A 606 -19.26 11.37 -50.97
N GLU A 607 -20.34 11.69 -51.73
CA GLU A 607 -20.67 13.06 -52.10
C GLU A 607 -20.73 14.02 -50.91
N LEU A 608 -21.36 13.59 -49.81
CA LEU A 608 -21.44 14.38 -48.60
C LEU A 608 -20.10 14.55 -47.92
N MET A 609 -19.24 13.51 -47.96
CA MET A 609 -17.89 13.56 -47.40
C MET A 609 -16.94 14.43 -48.23
N ASP A 610 -17.07 14.44 -49.53
CA ASP A 610 -16.36 15.40 -50.43
C ASP A 610 -16.88 16.87 -50.28
N GLY A 611 -18.03 17.04 -49.64
CA GLY A 611 -18.70 18.32 -49.46
C GLY A 611 -18.78 18.81 -48.02
N SER A 612 -20.04 19.05 -47.58
CA SER A 612 -20.31 19.72 -46.31
C SER A 612 -20.07 18.87 -45.07
N LEU A 613 -20.21 17.55 -45.18
CA LEU A 613 -19.98 16.65 -44.06
C LEU A 613 -18.48 16.46 -43.80
N GLY A 614 -17.68 16.30 -44.85
CA GLY A 614 -16.24 16.20 -44.73
C GLY A 614 -15.59 17.42 -44.06
N ARG A 615 -15.99 18.62 -44.51
CA ARG A 615 -15.57 19.88 -43.86
C ARG A 615 -15.98 19.93 -42.37
N ALA A 616 -17.14 19.41 -42.01
CA ALA A 616 -17.55 19.35 -40.62
C ALA A 616 -16.72 18.35 -39.80
N VAL A 617 -16.29 17.24 -40.39
CA VAL A 617 -15.38 16.26 -39.77
C VAL A 617 -13.99 16.87 -39.56
N GLU A 618 -13.42 17.55 -40.56
CA GLU A 618 -12.14 18.26 -40.43
C GLU A 618 -12.19 19.34 -39.34
N GLN A 619 -13.24 20.16 -39.31
CA GLN A 619 -13.45 21.19 -38.26
C GLN A 619 -13.65 20.60 -36.85
N SER A 620 -14.03 19.34 -36.74
CA SER A 620 -14.18 18.66 -35.44
C SER A 620 -12.84 18.25 -34.80
N VAL A 621 -11.74 18.25 -35.60
CA VAL A 621 -10.41 17.90 -35.11
C VAL A 621 -9.91 18.95 -34.13
N ARG A 622 -9.39 18.47 -33.02
CA ARG A 622 -8.91 19.35 -31.94
C ARG A 622 -7.54 19.94 -32.30
N PRO A 623 -7.30 21.23 -32.02
CA PRO A 623 -6.02 21.88 -32.29
C PRO A 623 -4.84 21.16 -31.58
N GLY A 624 -5.04 20.71 -30.33
CA GLY A 624 -4.03 19.94 -29.58
C GLY A 624 -3.69 18.59 -30.22
N ALA A 625 -4.65 17.95 -30.89
CA ALA A 625 -4.40 16.71 -31.64
C ALA A 625 -3.56 16.98 -32.88
N LEU A 626 -3.89 18.00 -33.68
CA LEU A 626 -3.12 18.39 -34.86
C LEU A 626 -1.66 18.67 -34.51
N GLU A 627 -1.45 19.44 -33.47
CA GLU A 627 -0.10 19.77 -32.98
C GLU A 627 0.67 18.52 -32.54
N ARG A 628 0.02 17.58 -31.86
CA ARG A 628 0.64 16.35 -31.39
C ARG A 628 0.98 15.41 -32.56
N ILE A 629 0.09 15.28 -33.53
CA ILE A 629 0.32 14.48 -34.74
C ILE A 629 1.53 15.04 -35.50
N ARG A 630 1.58 16.38 -35.70
CA ARG A 630 2.70 17.06 -36.35
C ARG A 630 4.04 16.76 -35.65
N GLN A 631 4.08 16.89 -34.30
CA GLN A 631 5.26 16.60 -33.50
C GLN A 631 5.75 15.16 -33.69
N HIS A 632 4.84 14.18 -33.76
CA HIS A 632 5.21 12.79 -34.01
C HIS A 632 5.80 12.59 -35.42
N ARG A 633 5.19 13.19 -36.43
CA ARG A 633 5.71 13.12 -37.81
C ARG A 633 7.10 13.77 -37.94
N GLU A 634 7.30 14.93 -37.30
CA GLU A 634 8.60 15.61 -37.22
C GLU A 634 9.68 14.77 -36.50
N ALA A 635 9.28 13.95 -35.49
CA ALA A 635 10.16 13.04 -34.79
C ALA A 635 10.45 11.75 -35.57
N GLY A 636 9.85 11.54 -36.76
CA GLY A 636 10.00 10.36 -37.58
C GLY A 636 9.17 9.15 -37.11
N HIS A 637 8.17 9.37 -36.28
CA HIS A 637 7.29 8.33 -35.79
C HIS A 637 6.20 8.00 -36.81
N ARG A 638 5.83 6.74 -36.90
CA ARG A 638 4.66 6.32 -37.66
C ARG A 638 3.39 6.70 -36.91
N THR A 639 2.44 7.38 -37.58
CA THR A 639 1.20 7.86 -36.96
C THR A 639 0.02 7.03 -37.43
N VAL A 640 -0.80 6.52 -36.49
CA VAL A 640 -1.92 5.62 -36.81
C VAL A 640 -3.18 6.09 -36.09
N LEU A 641 -4.26 6.25 -36.85
CA LEU A 641 -5.60 6.49 -36.31
C LEU A 641 -6.33 5.16 -36.19
N VAL A 642 -6.87 4.86 -34.99
CA VAL A 642 -7.69 3.66 -34.78
C VAL A 642 -9.06 4.10 -34.24
N THR A 643 -10.14 3.73 -34.94
CA THR A 643 -11.49 4.18 -34.60
C THR A 643 -12.55 3.09 -34.76
N GLY A 644 -13.64 3.21 -33.99
CA GLY A 644 -14.86 2.41 -34.17
C GLY A 644 -15.82 2.95 -35.24
N SER A 645 -15.53 4.13 -35.79
CA SER A 645 -16.29 4.74 -36.91
C SER A 645 -16.05 3.99 -38.22
N LEU A 646 -16.92 4.25 -39.21
CA LEU A 646 -16.78 3.65 -40.55
C LEU A 646 -15.71 4.39 -41.35
N ASP A 647 -14.95 3.65 -42.17
CA ASP A 647 -13.90 4.15 -43.07
C ASP A 647 -14.41 5.27 -43.99
N LEU A 648 -15.62 5.12 -44.51
CA LEU A 648 -16.29 6.13 -45.32
C LEU A 648 -16.44 7.50 -44.63
N LEU A 649 -16.61 7.50 -43.29
CA LEU A 649 -16.87 8.71 -42.49
C LEU A 649 -15.60 9.38 -41.96
N VAL A 650 -14.46 8.71 -42.06
CA VAL A 650 -13.16 9.24 -41.59
C VAL A 650 -12.21 9.52 -42.75
N SER A 651 -12.63 9.32 -43.99
CA SER A 651 -11.83 9.54 -45.19
C SER A 651 -11.13 10.91 -45.26
N PRO A 652 -11.75 12.06 -44.84
CA PRO A 652 -11.06 13.35 -44.83
C PRO A 652 -9.87 13.45 -43.88
N LEU A 653 -9.79 12.55 -42.90
CA LEU A 653 -8.71 12.54 -41.93
C LEU A 653 -7.52 11.68 -42.37
N ALA A 654 -7.65 10.94 -43.49
CA ALA A 654 -6.63 9.99 -43.94
C ALA A 654 -5.27 10.64 -44.20
N GLU A 655 -5.23 11.87 -44.67
CA GLU A 655 -3.98 12.60 -44.97
C GLU A 655 -3.23 13.03 -43.67
N LEU A 656 -3.88 13.03 -42.53
CA LEU A 656 -3.28 13.41 -41.26
C LEU A 656 -2.42 12.27 -40.66
N PHE A 657 -2.61 11.03 -41.10
CA PHE A 657 -1.98 9.84 -40.53
C PHE A 657 -1.29 9.01 -41.61
N ASP A 658 -0.29 8.21 -41.22
CA ASP A 658 0.34 7.26 -42.12
C ASP A 658 -0.58 6.06 -42.40
N ASP A 659 -1.41 5.67 -41.38
CA ASP A 659 -2.41 4.64 -41.52
C ASP A 659 -3.70 5.01 -40.79
N VAL A 660 -4.82 4.58 -41.35
CA VAL A 660 -6.16 4.71 -40.74
C VAL A 660 -6.81 3.35 -40.65
N VAL A 661 -7.16 2.95 -39.44
CA VAL A 661 -7.82 1.66 -39.14
C VAL A 661 -9.22 1.95 -38.63
N ALA A 662 -10.22 1.69 -39.46
CA ALA A 662 -11.63 2.00 -39.23
C ALA A 662 -12.50 0.78 -39.54
N GLY A 663 -13.76 0.81 -39.08
CA GLY A 663 -14.76 -0.22 -39.39
C GLY A 663 -15.15 -0.20 -40.86
N ARG A 664 -15.24 -1.39 -41.47
CA ARG A 664 -15.79 -1.53 -42.82
C ARG A 664 -17.17 -2.15 -42.74
N MET A 665 -18.13 -1.51 -43.40
CA MET A 665 -19.49 -2.05 -43.52
C MET A 665 -19.66 -2.79 -44.84
N ASP A 666 -20.36 -3.90 -44.77
CA ASP A 666 -20.75 -4.65 -45.96
C ASP A 666 -21.73 -3.85 -46.81
N GLN A 667 -21.66 -4.01 -48.13
CA GLN A 667 -22.48 -3.29 -49.10
C GLN A 667 -22.98 -4.22 -50.19
N VAL A 668 -24.21 -4.02 -50.62
CA VAL A 668 -24.85 -4.72 -51.74
C VAL A 668 -25.41 -3.69 -52.68
N ASP A 669 -25.08 -3.74 -53.95
CA ASP A 669 -25.54 -2.85 -55.01
C ASP A 669 -25.36 -1.34 -54.69
N GLY A 670 -24.23 -1.02 -54.01
CA GLY A 670 -23.92 0.36 -53.63
C GLY A 670 -24.66 0.90 -52.39
N VAL A 671 -25.34 0.03 -51.66
CA VAL A 671 -26.10 0.37 -50.45
C VAL A 671 -25.50 -0.36 -49.25
N LEU A 672 -25.39 0.34 -48.12
CA LEU A 672 -24.89 -0.24 -46.87
C LEU A 672 -25.91 -1.21 -46.27
N THR A 673 -25.42 -2.39 -45.83
CA THR A 673 -26.27 -3.45 -45.28
C THR A 673 -26.56 -3.30 -43.78
N GLY A 674 -25.90 -2.37 -43.09
CA GLY A 674 -25.94 -2.27 -41.63
C GLY A 674 -25.07 -3.32 -40.89
N TYR A 675 -24.39 -4.21 -41.62
CA TYR A 675 -23.49 -5.24 -41.06
C TYR A 675 -22.02 -4.89 -41.34
N LEU A 676 -21.18 -5.17 -40.36
CA LEU A 676 -19.73 -4.99 -40.52
C LEU A 676 -19.14 -6.12 -41.37
N ALA A 677 -18.31 -5.75 -42.36
CA ALA A 677 -17.52 -6.70 -43.16
C ALA A 677 -16.34 -7.27 -42.34
N THR A 678 -15.90 -6.57 -41.30
CA THR A 678 -14.85 -7.02 -40.39
C THR A 678 -15.29 -6.81 -38.95
N PRO A 679 -14.86 -7.65 -37.97
CA PRO A 679 -15.15 -7.40 -36.56
C PRO A 679 -14.68 -6.03 -36.10
N PRO A 680 -15.45 -5.34 -35.22
CA PRO A 680 -15.07 -4.03 -34.73
C PRO A 680 -13.78 -4.12 -33.89
N LEU A 681 -12.83 -3.23 -34.11
CA LEU A 681 -11.62 -3.10 -33.32
C LEU A 681 -11.89 -2.31 -32.05
N VAL A 682 -12.29 -3.00 -31.01
CA VAL A 682 -12.57 -2.45 -29.67
C VAL A 682 -11.86 -3.24 -28.61
N ASP A 683 -11.65 -2.65 -27.46
CA ASP A 683 -11.14 -3.31 -26.25
C ASP A 683 -9.87 -4.13 -26.50
N GLU A 684 -9.93 -5.42 -26.23
CA GLU A 684 -8.82 -6.35 -26.42
C GLU A 684 -8.47 -6.63 -27.87
N ALA A 685 -9.46 -6.57 -28.78
CA ALA A 685 -9.19 -6.73 -30.21
C ALA A 685 -8.25 -5.63 -30.73
N ARG A 686 -8.42 -4.39 -30.23
CA ARG A 686 -7.50 -3.29 -30.53
C ARG A 686 -6.09 -3.53 -29.98
N ALA A 687 -5.99 -4.09 -28.75
CA ALA A 687 -4.71 -4.45 -28.16
C ALA A 687 -3.98 -5.57 -28.95
N GLN A 688 -4.70 -6.59 -29.41
CA GLN A 688 -4.15 -7.67 -30.22
C GLN A 688 -3.72 -7.16 -31.61
N TRP A 689 -4.56 -6.31 -32.22
CA TRP A 689 -4.24 -5.66 -33.48
C TRP A 689 -2.93 -4.84 -33.36
N LEU A 690 -2.80 -4.03 -32.33
CA LEU A 690 -1.61 -3.19 -32.12
C LEU A 690 -0.33 -4.02 -31.97
N LYS A 691 -0.37 -5.15 -31.28
CA LYS A 691 0.78 -6.07 -31.17
C LYS A 691 1.19 -6.60 -32.54
N ARG A 692 0.22 -7.13 -33.32
CA ARG A 692 0.49 -7.62 -34.67
C ARG A 692 1.00 -6.52 -35.57
N TYR A 693 0.39 -5.36 -35.56
CA TYR A 693 0.81 -4.20 -36.33
C TYR A 693 2.25 -3.80 -36.02
N ALA A 694 2.62 -3.80 -34.74
CA ALA A 694 4.00 -3.51 -34.32
C ALA A 694 5.00 -4.58 -34.78
N GLU A 695 4.62 -5.85 -34.72
CA GLU A 695 5.44 -6.97 -35.26
C GLU A 695 5.62 -6.86 -36.77
N ASP A 696 4.55 -6.64 -37.53
CA ASP A 696 4.54 -6.54 -38.98
C ASP A 696 5.40 -5.37 -39.50
N HIS A 697 5.53 -4.29 -38.71
CA HIS A 697 6.28 -3.09 -39.12
C HIS A 697 7.59 -2.89 -38.34
N GLY A 698 8.00 -3.85 -37.51
CA GLY A 698 9.25 -3.79 -36.74
C GLY A 698 9.29 -2.64 -35.70
N LEU A 699 8.15 -2.34 -35.03
CA LEU A 699 8.00 -1.21 -34.12
C LEU A 699 8.17 -1.64 -32.66
N ASP A 700 8.83 -0.82 -31.85
CA ASP A 700 9.02 -1.03 -30.41
C ASP A 700 7.87 -0.37 -29.62
N LEU A 701 6.94 -1.19 -29.12
CA LEU A 701 5.84 -0.69 -28.28
C LEU A 701 6.32 -0.07 -26.96
N GLY A 702 7.47 -0.48 -26.42
CA GLY A 702 8.05 0.11 -25.20
C GLY A 702 8.50 1.57 -25.38
N ARG A 703 8.77 1.97 -26.62
CA ARG A 703 9.12 3.34 -27.03
C ARG A 703 7.95 4.12 -27.64
N SER A 704 6.85 3.44 -27.92
CA SER A 704 5.70 3.95 -28.66
C SER A 704 4.72 4.72 -27.78
N TYR A 705 3.86 5.51 -28.42
CA TYR A 705 2.93 6.44 -27.80
C TYR A 705 1.48 6.03 -28.08
N GLY A 706 0.58 6.29 -27.13
CA GLY A 706 -0.85 6.03 -27.28
C GLY A 706 -1.70 7.14 -26.67
N TYR A 707 -2.75 7.54 -27.38
CA TYR A 707 -3.64 8.65 -27.04
C TYR A 707 -5.10 8.18 -27.06
N GLY A 708 -5.79 8.19 -25.92
CA GLY A 708 -7.18 7.75 -25.79
C GLY A 708 -7.94 8.48 -24.70
N ASP A 709 -9.27 8.52 -24.79
CA ASP A 709 -10.15 9.26 -23.88
C ASP A 709 -11.03 8.40 -22.98
N SER A 710 -11.17 7.11 -23.29
CA SER A 710 -12.08 6.19 -22.61
C SER A 710 -11.35 5.09 -21.87
N VAL A 711 -11.96 4.59 -20.79
CA VAL A 711 -11.43 3.40 -20.09
C VAL A 711 -11.39 2.17 -20.99
N ALA A 712 -12.18 2.11 -22.05
CA ALA A 712 -12.11 1.07 -23.06
C ALA A 712 -10.76 1.03 -23.79
N ASP A 713 -10.04 2.16 -23.86
CA ASP A 713 -8.72 2.26 -24.47
C ASP A 713 -7.60 1.74 -23.57
N ALA A 714 -7.90 1.53 -22.29
CA ALA A 714 -6.89 1.17 -21.30
C ALA A 714 -6.17 -0.16 -21.60
N SER A 715 -6.80 -1.09 -22.32
CA SER A 715 -6.21 -2.37 -22.72
C SER A 715 -5.01 -2.18 -23.66
N TRP A 716 -5.15 -1.36 -24.69
CA TRP A 716 -4.09 -1.09 -25.66
C TRP A 716 -3.15 0.03 -25.20
N LEU A 717 -3.63 1.05 -24.49
CA LEU A 717 -2.78 2.07 -23.87
C LEU A 717 -1.75 1.47 -22.91
N SER A 718 -2.08 0.38 -22.25
CA SER A 718 -1.16 -0.32 -21.33
C SER A 718 -0.04 -1.07 -22.05
N LEU A 719 -0.08 -1.22 -23.38
CA LEU A 719 0.94 -1.91 -24.17
C LEU A 719 2.08 -0.98 -24.60
N VAL A 720 1.82 0.32 -24.69
CA VAL A 720 2.82 1.29 -25.14
C VAL A 720 3.60 1.86 -23.95
N GLY A 721 4.85 2.23 -24.19
CA GLY A 721 5.71 2.80 -23.15
C GLY A 721 5.29 4.20 -22.73
N HIS A 722 4.58 4.96 -23.60
CA HIS A 722 4.13 6.32 -23.35
C HIS A 722 2.62 6.47 -23.56
N PRO A 723 1.78 5.92 -22.65
CA PRO A 723 0.34 6.09 -22.72
C PRO A 723 -0.09 7.48 -22.22
N HIS A 724 -1.00 8.12 -22.94
CA HIS A 724 -1.57 9.42 -22.61
C HIS A 724 -3.10 9.35 -22.53
N ALA A 725 -3.66 9.80 -21.41
CA ALA A 725 -5.10 9.93 -21.24
C ALA A 725 -5.53 11.33 -21.67
N VAL A 726 -6.16 11.44 -22.84
CA VAL A 726 -6.59 12.74 -23.45
C VAL A 726 -8.06 12.96 -23.18
N ASN A 727 -8.42 14.09 -22.57
CA ASN A 727 -9.81 14.41 -22.20
C ASN A 727 -10.56 13.25 -21.49
N PRO A 728 -9.91 12.46 -20.61
CA PRO A 728 -10.37 11.14 -20.21
C PRO A 728 -11.75 11.16 -19.55
N ASP A 729 -12.51 10.07 -19.73
CA ASP A 729 -13.63 9.75 -18.88
C ASP A 729 -13.16 9.51 -17.43
N LEU A 730 -14.09 9.47 -16.49
CA LEU A 730 -13.74 9.36 -15.07
C LEU A 730 -13.00 8.03 -14.72
N PRO A 731 -13.40 6.86 -15.25
CA PRO A 731 -12.68 5.62 -15.06
C PRO A 731 -11.24 5.64 -15.61
N LEU A 732 -11.03 6.12 -16.85
CA LEU A 732 -9.69 6.26 -17.42
C LEU A 732 -8.84 7.26 -16.64
N TYR A 733 -9.45 8.39 -16.22
CA TYR A 733 -8.75 9.37 -15.38
C TYR A 733 -8.21 8.74 -14.09
N ARG A 734 -9.03 7.95 -13.38
CA ARG A 734 -8.62 7.24 -12.16
C ARG A 734 -7.48 6.26 -12.44
N ARG A 735 -7.58 5.50 -13.53
CA ARG A 735 -6.55 4.54 -13.95
C ARG A 735 -5.25 5.26 -14.32
N ALA A 736 -5.31 6.31 -15.12
CA ALA A 736 -4.15 7.12 -15.50
C ALA A 736 -3.44 7.70 -14.27
N ARG A 737 -4.21 8.19 -13.28
CA ARG A 737 -3.64 8.70 -12.02
C ARG A 737 -2.98 7.60 -11.19
N LYS A 738 -3.55 6.40 -11.13
CA LYS A 738 -2.98 5.24 -10.43
C LYS A 738 -1.71 4.75 -11.13
N ALA A 739 -1.73 4.68 -12.47
CA ALA A 739 -0.62 4.24 -13.30
C ALA A 739 0.41 5.33 -13.64
N HIS A 740 0.22 6.57 -13.15
CA HIS A 740 1.06 7.74 -13.42
C HIS A 740 1.14 8.14 -14.89
N TRP A 741 0.10 7.84 -15.68
CA TRP A 741 0.00 8.28 -17.06
C TRP A 741 -0.24 9.78 -17.17
N PRO A 742 0.34 10.48 -18.15
CA PRO A 742 0.01 11.86 -18.46
C PRO A 742 -1.48 12.03 -18.74
N VAL A 743 -2.05 13.11 -18.22
CA VAL A 743 -3.46 13.51 -18.51
C VAL A 743 -3.42 14.85 -19.20
N GLU A 744 -3.93 14.87 -20.43
CA GLU A 744 -3.93 16.04 -21.31
C GLU A 744 -5.36 16.54 -21.56
N ASP A 745 -5.52 17.84 -21.74
CA ASP A 745 -6.80 18.46 -22.12
C ASP A 745 -6.64 19.18 -23.46
N TRP A 746 -7.09 18.52 -24.53
CA TRP A 746 -7.06 19.07 -25.89
C TRP A 746 -8.33 19.82 -26.28
N ARG A 747 -9.26 20.05 -25.35
CA ARG A 747 -10.48 20.83 -25.55
C ARG A 747 -10.24 22.34 -25.52
N ARG A 748 -9.13 22.75 -24.93
CA ARG A 748 -8.69 24.15 -24.87
C ARG A 748 -7.55 24.34 -25.86
N ALA A 749 -7.73 25.31 -26.78
CA ALA A 749 -6.69 25.75 -27.66
C ALA A 749 -5.59 26.49 -26.89
#